data_04df11b22ebc1ca4cd3109532523d0d3
#
_entry.id   04df11b22ebc1ca4cd3109532523d0d3
#
_cell.length_a   1.000
_cell.length_b   1.000
_cell.length_c   1.000
_cell.angle_alpha   90.00
_cell.angle_beta   90.00
_cell.angle_gamma   90.00
#
_symmetry.space_group_name_H-M   'P 1'
#
loop_
_entity.id
_entity.type
_entity.pdbx_description
1 polymer ?
#
loop_
_entity_poly.entity_id
_entity_poly.type
_entity_poly.pdbx_seq_one_letter_code
_entity_poly.pdbx_strand_id
1 'polypeptide(L)'
;MPNPVSSALIADRWAQGPSAGADPLDSLVYLSNLLGREQRLVQPGGGNTSIKLLLPTADGGSVEALLVKGSGTDLRTIRREGFTRLSLPKLGALRHADSMSDGDMMRFMAGCMLATGPAPSVETPLHSLLPHRVIAHTHDVATMSLTNVSDGVAERLVAELFQGRIVYVPYSRPGFPLAHAVSGMADRIPPTAIGMTLAHHGLVIFGDDARQCYARLVEVADRIEEYLATCRRARQVLGPARWSVPPPEERRRAAEVILPAVRGALGASDRVILHYDDAEELLTTLAAERTPELVRRGMTTPEHLLRAGRLPLWLELDPGAAEDATVAAVRSQIGRQRAEYEEYHRRYAAPEERALDDWAKVLLVPGVGMITAFGDKNSALTANLCYRAGLESLVNAEAVDRFQFLPEADVFEFEHWPLERRKVEETIAQERATRLLPRSVVIVIGGGSGIGLAAAGRFADAGAHVVVADLDAGATEKAVAGLAGRFPGRMIGVAVDVRDDSSLDALFRKTVLEFGGLDCLFYTAGLPPRFAPLTAIRREDLQRQLEVHYLGAVAAIGRAATIMRRQGRGGAIVASVSKAAVVPGKDAVAYAGSKAALLQALRVAAVELGPDGIRVNAINADQIETPLFLQFVRERAAGRGVTIEEQLETYRKRNLMGVGLIPPEAVADMAVLLASEKFRFTTGGYLTVDGGLPEAFPR
;
A
#
# COMPACT_ATOMS: atom_id res chain seq x y z
N MET A 1 31.67 0.11 14.18
CA MET A 1 31.35 0.03 12.76
C MET A 1 30.95 1.42 12.28
N PRO A 2 31.35 1.90 11.09
CA PRO A 2 30.88 3.19 10.61
C PRO A 2 29.36 3.17 10.47
N ASN A 3 28.72 4.29 10.75
CA ASN A 3 27.28 4.49 10.62
C ASN A 3 26.89 4.18 9.16
N PRO A 4 25.94 3.27 8.87
CA PRO A 4 25.63 2.84 7.51
C PRO A 4 24.81 3.85 6.70
N VAL A 5 24.63 5.05 7.22
CA VAL A 5 23.90 6.12 6.52
C VAL A 5 24.79 6.66 5.39
N SER A 6 24.36 6.43 4.16
CA SER A 6 25.05 6.90 2.95
C SER A 6 25.21 8.43 2.98
N SER A 7 26.46 8.90 2.88
CA SER A 7 26.80 10.32 2.78
C SER A 7 26.73 10.83 1.32
N ALA A 8 25.84 10.29 0.50
CA ALA A 8 25.71 10.73 -0.87
C ALA A 8 25.07 12.12 -0.93
N LEU A 9 25.82 13.09 -1.43
CA LEU A 9 25.34 14.42 -1.82
C LEU A 9 24.23 14.28 -2.86
N ILE A 10 23.30 15.22 -2.88
CA ILE A 10 22.18 15.22 -3.82
C ILE A 10 22.70 15.69 -5.17
N ALA A 11 22.67 14.82 -6.16
CA ALA A 11 23.13 15.19 -7.51
C ALA A 11 22.19 16.24 -8.14
N ASP A 12 22.74 17.32 -8.67
CA ASP A 12 21.97 18.25 -9.50
C ASP A 12 21.55 17.55 -10.80
N ARG A 13 20.25 17.35 -10.95
CA ARG A 13 19.63 16.64 -12.09
C ARG A 13 18.85 17.58 -13.02
N TRP A 14 19.03 18.89 -12.91
CA TRP A 14 18.34 19.85 -13.77
C TRP A 14 18.82 19.84 -15.23
N ALA A 15 19.97 19.24 -15.53
CA ALA A 15 20.59 19.30 -16.86
C ALA A 15 19.68 18.83 -18.04
N GLN A 16 18.65 18.04 -17.78
CA GLN A 16 17.64 17.60 -18.75
C GLN A 16 16.31 18.39 -18.64
N GLY A 17 16.32 19.48 -17.90
CA GLY A 17 15.13 20.29 -17.64
C GLY A 17 14.74 21.23 -18.76
N PRO A 18 13.58 21.89 -18.62
CA PRO A 18 13.12 22.89 -19.55
C PRO A 18 14.16 24.01 -19.76
N SER A 19 14.32 24.46 -21.00
CA SER A 19 15.23 25.56 -21.36
C SER A 19 14.77 26.89 -20.76
N ALA A 20 15.68 27.85 -20.70
CA ALA A 20 15.36 29.22 -20.35
C ALA A 20 14.32 29.79 -21.36
N GLY A 21 13.16 30.24 -20.84
CA GLY A 21 12.04 30.70 -21.66
C GLY A 21 10.90 29.70 -21.87
N ALA A 22 11.01 28.47 -21.35
CA ALA A 22 9.88 27.54 -21.30
C ALA A 22 8.71 28.07 -20.47
N ASP A 23 7.50 27.50 -20.67
CA ASP A 23 6.33 27.84 -19.86
C ASP A 23 6.67 27.70 -18.37
N PRO A 24 6.46 28.71 -17.55
CA PRO A 24 6.79 28.68 -16.11
C PRO A 24 6.09 27.55 -15.36
N LEU A 25 4.87 27.14 -15.77
CA LEU A 25 4.16 26.01 -15.16
C LEU A 25 4.82 24.67 -15.52
N ASP A 26 5.32 24.49 -16.75
CA ASP A 26 6.06 23.30 -17.13
C ASP A 26 7.37 23.18 -16.35
N SER A 27 8.05 24.30 -16.12
CA SER A 27 9.24 24.36 -15.27
C SER A 27 8.91 24.02 -13.81
N LEU A 28 7.74 24.43 -13.30
CA LEU A 28 7.28 24.07 -11.95
C LEU A 28 6.91 22.57 -11.85
N VAL A 29 6.25 22.02 -12.88
CA VAL A 29 5.98 20.56 -12.96
C VAL A 29 7.29 19.78 -12.93
N TYR A 30 8.28 20.22 -13.71
CA TYR A 30 9.59 19.57 -13.76
C TYR A 30 10.32 19.64 -12.41
N LEU A 31 10.37 20.82 -11.77
CA LEU A 31 10.86 21.00 -10.40
C LEU A 31 10.22 19.99 -9.45
N SER A 32 8.90 19.96 -9.44
CA SER A 32 8.11 19.11 -8.56
C SER A 32 8.46 17.63 -8.75
N ASN A 33 8.56 17.18 -10.03
CA ASN A 33 8.90 15.80 -10.34
C ASN A 33 10.35 15.44 -9.95
N LEU A 34 11.30 16.37 -10.06
CA LEU A 34 12.66 16.16 -9.59
C LEU A 34 12.69 15.98 -8.07
N LEU A 35 12.02 16.87 -7.33
CA LEU A 35 11.94 16.79 -5.87
C LEU A 35 11.29 15.49 -5.41
N GLY A 36 10.15 15.12 -6.00
CA GLY A 36 9.41 13.91 -5.61
C GLY A 36 10.08 12.58 -6.01
N ARG A 37 11.05 12.60 -6.93
CA ARG A 37 11.87 11.41 -7.28
C ARG A 37 13.01 11.18 -6.31
N GLU A 38 13.46 12.20 -5.61
CA GLU A 38 14.53 12.12 -4.62
C GLU A 38 13.94 11.97 -3.21
N GLN A 39 13.88 10.73 -2.73
CA GLN A 39 13.23 10.39 -1.45
C GLN A 39 13.89 11.04 -0.23
N ARG A 40 15.16 11.43 -0.32
CA ARG A 40 15.84 12.18 0.75
C ARG A 40 15.39 13.64 0.81
N LEU A 41 14.79 14.17 -0.27
CA LEU A 41 14.19 15.52 -0.32
C LEU A 41 12.70 15.50 0.01
N VAL A 42 11.95 14.53 -0.56
CA VAL A 42 10.50 14.46 -0.38
C VAL A 42 10.04 13.01 -0.34
N GLN A 43 9.33 12.63 0.72
CA GLN A 43 8.63 11.35 0.81
C GLN A 43 7.25 11.46 0.12
N PRO A 44 6.64 10.35 -0.33
CA PRO A 44 5.38 10.37 -1.06
C PRO A 44 4.28 11.10 -0.30
N GLY A 45 3.63 12.04 -0.97
CA GLY A 45 2.57 12.88 -0.41
C GLY A 45 3.04 14.14 0.34
N GLY A 46 4.30 14.19 0.80
CA GLY A 46 4.87 15.34 1.50
C GLY A 46 5.31 16.47 0.56
N GLY A 47 5.63 17.62 1.15
CA GLY A 47 6.11 18.80 0.47
C GLY A 47 5.15 19.40 -0.55
N ASN A 48 5.47 20.60 -1.03
CA ASN A 48 4.71 21.26 -2.07
C ASN A 48 5.53 22.31 -2.82
N THR A 49 5.04 22.71 -3.99
CA THR A 49 5.65 23.73 -4.84
C THR A 49 4.60 24.69 -5.33
N SER A 50 4.97 25.94 -5.56
CA SER A 50 4.09 26.94 -6.12
C SER A 50 4.79 27.94 -7.00
N ILE A 51 3.99 28.62 -7.84
CA ILE A 51 4.43 29.75 -8.64
C ILE A 51 3.36 30.83 -8.68
N LYS A 52 3.79 32.10 -8.68
CA LYS A 52 2.93 33.26 -8.88
C LYS A 52 3.04 33.76 -10.32
N LEU A 53 1.90 33.88 -10.99
CA LEU A 53 1.80 34.23 -12.40
C LEU A 53 0.62 35.18 -12.65
N LEU A 54 0.69 35.96 -13.74
CA LEU A 54 -0.46 36.64 -14.30
C LEU A 54 -1.20 35.66 -15.24
N LEU A 55 -2.48 35.42 -14.97
CA LEU A 55 -3.34 34.59 -15.81
C LEU A 55 -4.35 35.48 -16.56
N PRO A 56 -4.63 35.17 -17.84
CA PRO A 56 -5.66 35.89 -18.59
C PRO A 56 -7.04 35.54 -18.00
N THR A 57 -7.92 36.57 -18.00
CA THR A 57 -9.34 36.46 -17.60
C THR A 57 -10.24 36.44 -18.84
N ALA A 58 -11.47 35.94 -18.69
CA ALA A 58 -12.42 35.79 -19.80
C ALA A 58 -12.87 37.14 -20.40
N ASP A 59 -12.74 38.22 -19.66
CA ASP A 59 -13.03 39.59 -20.08
C ASP A 59 -11.85 40.29 -20.79
N GLY A 60 -10.76 39.56 -21.06
CA GLY A 60 -9.56 40.09 -21.72
C GLY A 60 -8.56 40.76 -20.80
N GLY A 61 -8.82 40.77 -19.49
CA GLY A 61 -7.90 41.29 -18.46
C GLY A 61 -6.89 40.24 -18.02
N SER A 62 -6.26 40.49 -16.88
CA SER A 62 -5.37 39.52 -16.20
C SER A 62 -5.57 39.57 -14.69
N VAL A 63 -5.34 38.44 -14.03
CA VAL A 63 -5.39 38.29 -12.57
C VAL A 63 -4.09 37.68 -12.06
N GLU A 64 -3.57 38.26 -10.96
CA GLU A 64 -2.46 37.65 -10.24
C GLU A 64 -2.96 36.36 -9.58
N ALA A 65 -2.31 35.25 -9.93
CA ALA A 65 -2.67 33.93 -9.47
C ALA A 65 -1.52 33.23 -8.77
N LEU A 66 -1.84 32.47 -7.72
CA LEU A 66 -0.99 31.44 -7.13
C LEU A 66 -1.39 30.08 -7.72
N LEU A 67 -0.44 29.42 -8.33
CA LEU A 67 -0.57 28.01 -8.70
C LEU A 67 0.23 27.20 -7.68
N VAL A 68 -0.45 26.36 -6.92
CA VAL A 68 0.14 25.57 -5.83
C VAL A 68 -0.28 24.10 -5.94
N LYS A 69 0.60 23.17 -5.56
CA LYS A 69 0.28 21.74 -5.52
C LYS A 69 -1.03 21.50 -4.79
N GLY A 70 -1.96 20.83 -5.45
CA GLY A 70 -3.26 20.47 -4.87
C GLY A 70 -3.15 19.33 -3.86
N SER A 71 -4.07 19.30 -2.90
CA SER A 71 -4.19 18.23 -1.92
C SER A 71 -4.45 16.89 -2.62
N GLY A 72 -3.82 15.82 -2.12
CA GLY A 72 -3.94 14.46 -2.67
C GLY A 72 -3.11 14.18 -3.92
N THR A 73 -2.31 15.15 -4.42
CA THR A 73 -1.36 14.91 -5.52
C THR A 73 0.04 14.61 -4.97
N ASP A 74 0.83 13.84 -5.71
CA ASP A 74 2.21 13.50 -5.37
C ASP A 74 3.18 14.26 -6.26
N LEU A 75 4.22 14.89 -5.67
CA LEU A 75 5.19 15.69 -6.43
C LEU A 75 5.90 14.87 -7.50
N ARG A 76 6.15 13.57 -7.27
CA ARG A 76 6.85 12.71 -8.23
C ARG A 76 6.10 12.55 -9.55
N THR A 77 4.77 12.60 -9.52
CA THR A 77 3.91 12.30 -10.67
C THR A 77 2.96 13.43 -11.06
N ILE A 78 3.05 14.57 -10.36
CA ILE A 78 2.17 15.74 -10.61
C ILE A 78 2.30 16.22 -12.05
N ARG A 79 1.17 16.61 -12.62
CA ARG A 79 1.04 17.25 -13.93
C ARG A 79 0.40 18.62 -13.76
N ARG A 80 0.26 19.36 -14.85
CA ARG A 80 -0.33 20.72 -14.86
C ARG A 80 -1.69 20.79 -14.17
N GLU A 81 -2.52 19.76 -14.33
CA GLU A 81 -3.86 19.67 -13.74
C GLU A 81 -3.85 19.45 -12.23
N GLY A 82 -2.73 18.98 -11.68
CA GLY A 82 -2.52 18.77 -10.24
C GLY A 82 -2.28 20.06 -9.45
N PHE A 83 -2.13 21.21 -10.12
CA PHE A 83 -1.95 22.50 -9.46
C PHE A 83 -3.27 23.25 -9.34
N THR A 84 -3.62 23.63 -8.10
CA THR A 84 -4.77 24.48 -7.82
C THR A 84 -4.45 25.92 -8.18
N ARG A 85 -5.36 26.62 -8.87
CA ARG A 85 -5.22 28.00 -9.30
C ARG A 85 -6.05 28.90 -8.39
N LEU A 86 -5.42 29.83 -7.67
CA LEU A 86 -6.09 30.70 -6.72
C LEU A 86 -5.78 32.18 -7.01
N SER A 87 -6.74 33.06 -6.74
CA SER A 87 -6.59 34.52 -6.84
C SER A 87 -5.69 35.04 -5.71
N LEU A 88 -4.52 35.53 -6.04
CA LEU A 88 -3.58 36.10 -5.08
C LEU A 88 -4.16 37.33 -4.34
N PRO A 89 -4.85 38.28 -5.02
CA PRO A 89 -5.49 39.39 -4.34
C PRO A 89 -6.53 38.95 -3.29
N LYS A 90 -7.34 37.93 -3.59
CA LYS A 90 -8.30 37.39 -2.61
C LYS A 90 -7.59 36.73 -1.42
N LEU A 91 -6.54 35.93 -1.68
CA LEU A 91 -5.72 35.32 -0.64
C LEU A 91 -5.03 36.32 0.27
N GLY A 92 -4.76 37.54 -0.23
CA GLY A 92 -4.18 38.64 0.53
C GLY A 92 -4.94 39.00 1.81
N ALA A 93 -6.25 38.74 1.87
CA ALA A 93 -7.06 38.96 3.07
C ALA A 93 -6.59 38.10 4.27
N LEU A 94 -5.90 36.98 4.06
CA LEU A 94 -5.32 36.16 5.12
C LEU A 94 -4.32 36.93 6.02
N ARG A 95 -3.72 38.03 5.50
CA ARG A 95 -2.78 38.87 6.28
C ARG A 95 -3.46 39.59 7.43
N HIS A 96 -4.76 39.85 7.33
CA HIS A 96 -5.55 40.62 8.28
C HIS A 96 -6.33 39.76 9.26
N ALA A 97 -6.22 38.46 9.18
CA ALA A 97 -6.85 37.52 10.10
C ALA A 97 -5.90 37.20 11.26
N ASP A 98 -6.34 37.33 12.50
CA ASP A 98 -5.57 37.03 13.68
C ASP A 98 -5.58 35.53 13.98
N SER A 99 -6.69 34.84 13.67
CA SER A 99 -6.87 33.41 13.82
C SER A 99 -7.87 32.86 12.82
N MET A 100 -7.77 31.60 12.49
CA MET A 100 -8.70 30.95 11.57
C MET A 100 -8.74 29.44 11.85
N SER A 101 -9.95 28.87 11.94
CA SER A 101 -10.08 27.41 12.03
C SER A 101 -9.73 26.75 10.68
N ASP A 102 -9.28 25.49 10.72
CA ASP A 102 -8.96 24.73 9.49
C ASP A 102 -10.16 24.68 8.53
N GLY A 103 -11.39 24.50 9.08
CA GLY A 103 -12.61 24.48 8.27
C GLY A 103 -12.90 25.83 7.59
N ASP A 104 -12.70 26.94 8.29
CA ASP A 104 -12.87 28.30 7.74
C ASP A 104 -11.80 28.57 6.69
N MET A 105 -10.56 28.21 6.97
CA MET A 105 -9.42 28.34 6.05
C MET A 105 -9.69 27.59 4.74
N MET A 106 -10.12 26.35 4.82
CA MET A 106 -10.40 25.54 3.62
C MET A 106 -11.58 26.13 2.82
N ARG A 107 -12.65 26.59 3.49
CA ARG A 107 -13.78 27.27 2.83
C ARG A 107 -13.34 28.57 2.16
N PHE A 108 -12.56 29.37 2.85
CA PHE A 108 -12.03 30.60 2.32
C PHE A 108 -11.16 30.38 1.07
N MET A 109 -10.23 29.44 1.14
CA MET A 109 -9.37 29.10 0.00
C MET A 109 -10.17 28.55 -1.19
N ALA A 110 -11.21 27.74 -0.93
CA ALA A 110 -12.11 27.27 -1.99
C ALA A 110 -12.80 28.45 -2.70
N GLY A 111 -13.21 29.50 -1.97
CA GLY A 111 -13.74 30.74 -2.54
C GLY A 111 -12.72 31.60 -3.31
N CYS A 112 -11.43 31.32 -3.15
CA CYS A 112 -10.35 32.00 -3.90
C CYS A 112 -9.99 31.28 -5.20
N MET A 113 -10.51 30.06 -5.47
CA MET A 113 -10.19 29.30 -6.67
C MET A 113 -10.68 30.03 -7.93
N LEU A 114 -9.83 30.03 -8.95
CA LEU A 114 -10.10 30.66 -10.27
C LEU A 114 -10.66 29.64 -11.28
N ALA A 115 -10.55 28.35 -11.01
CA ALA A 115 -11.07 27.27 -11.85
C ALA A 115 -11.33 26.03 -11.00
N THR A 116 -12.17 25.13 -11.47
CA THR A 116 -12.33 23.80 -10.91
C THR A 116 -11.01 23.02 -10.96
N GLY A 117 -10.65 22.36 -9.87
CA GLY A 117 -9.38 21.62 -9.74
C GLY A 117 -9.26 20.91 -8.41
N PRO A 118 -8.09 20.36 -8.08
CA PRO A 118 -7.83 19.75 -6.77
C PRO A 118 -8.09 20.74 -5.64
N ALA A 119 -8.48 20.26 -4.46
CA ALA A 119 -8.59 21.11 -3.28
C ALA A 119 -7.22 21.75 -2.95
N PRO A 120 -7.18 23.01 -2.47
CA PRO A 120 -5.93 23.66 -2.06
C PRO A 120 -5.23 22.86 -0.95
N SER A 121 -3.88 22.87 -0.94
CA SER A 121 -3.10 22.36 0.19
C SER A 121 -3.36 23.18 1.45
N VAL A 122 -3.31 22.58 2.61
CA VAL A 122 -3.38 23.29 3.91
C VAL A 122 -2.27 24.33 4.08
N GLU A 123 -1.16 24.21 3.36
CA GLU A 123 -0.03 25.13 3.39
C GLU A 123 -0.10 26.24 2.32
N THR A 124 -1.18 26.29 1.53
CA THR A 124 -1.43 27.38 0.56
C THR A 124 -1.32 28.78 1.19
N PRO A 125 -1.78 29.04 2.44
CA PRO A 125 -1.59 30.33 3.09
C PRO A 125 -0.13 30.76 3.18
N LEU A 126 0.78 29.85 3.59
CA LEU A 126 2.22 30.12 3.66
C LEU A 126 2.77 30.57 2.30
N HIS A 127 2.46 29.82 1.23
CA HIS A 127 2.89 30.16 -0.13
C HIS A 127 2.31 31.50 -0.64
N SER A 128 1.09 31.84 -0.22
CA SER A 128 0.43 33.11 -0.65
C SER A 128 1.01 34.35 0.02
N LEU A 129 1.39 34.21 1.31
CA LEU A 129 1.86 35.35 2.10
C LEU A 129 3.34 35.69 1.87
N LEU A 130 4.16 34.71 1.46
CA LEU A 130 5.55 34.97 1.04
C LEU A 130 5.58 35.75 -0.29
N PRO A 131 6.43 36.79 -0.47
CA PRO A 131 6.41 37.63 -1.67
C PRO A 131 7.05 36.99 -2.91
N HIS A 132 7.77 35.89 -2.75
CA HIS A 132 8.59 35.28 -3.78
C HIS A 132 7.78 34.59 -4.88
N ARG A 133 8.33 34.60 -6.12
CA ARG A 133 7.65 34.08 -7.31
C ARG A 133 7.50 32.57 -7.31
N VAL A 134 8.59 31.84 -7.05
CA VAL A 134 8.61 30.37 -6.96
C VAL A 134 8.99 29.97 -5.54
N ILE A 135 8.23 29.03 -4.99
CA ILE A 135 8.44 28.51 -3.65
C ILE A 135 8.41 26.97 -3.72
N ALA A 136 9.43 26.34 -3.12
CA ALA A 136 9.46 24.90 -2.89
C ALA A 136 9.57 24.63 -1.39
N HIS A 137 8.73 23.74 -0.90
CA HIS A 137 8.74 23.25 0.46
C HIS A 137 8.99 21.73 0.45
N THR A 138 9.94 21.29 1.27
CA THR A 138 10.35 19.88 1.37
C THR A 138 10.42 19.43 2.83
N HIS A 139 10.20 18.14 3.05
CA HIS A 139 10.49 17.45 4.32
C HIS A 139 11.80 16.67 4.14
N ASP A 140 12.87 17.34 3.79
CA ASP A 140 14.15 16.70 3.50
C ASP A 140 14.85 16.18 4.76
N VAL A 141 15.49 15.02 4.62
CA VAL A 141 16.14 14.31 5.73
C VAL A 141 17.19 15.18 6.41
N ALA A 142 17.93 15.99 5.64
CA ALA A 142 19.00 16.83 6.17
C ALA A 142 18.43 17.93 7.10
N THR A 143 17.44 18.68 6.63
CA THR A 143 16.80 19.74 7.43
C THR A 143 16.07 19.17 8.63
N MET A 144 15.32 18.09 8.48
CA MET A 144 14.68 17.41 9.61
C MET A 144 15.71 16.98 10.67
N SER A 145 16.86 16.47 10.24
CA SER A 145 17.96 16.09 11.14
C SER A 145 18.50 17.28 11.94
N LEU A 146 18.62 18.44 11.29
CA LEU A 146 19.17 19.65 11.91
C LEU A 146 18.18 20.31 12.86
N THR A 147 16.86 20.23 12.57
CA THR A 147 15.80 20.96 13.30
C THR A 147 15.04 20.12 14.32
N ASN A 148 15.32 18.82 14.42
CA ASN A 148 14.74 17.96 15.46
C ASN A 148 15.63 17.84 16.70
N VAL A 149 16.18 18.96 17.12
CA VAL A 149 16.90 19.18 18.39
C VAL A 149 16.26 20.36 19.11
N SER A 150 16.81 20.82 20.24
CA SER A 150 16.27 22.01 20.91
C SER A 150 16.36 23.26 20.02
N ASP A 151 15.35 24.14 20.08
CA ASP A 151 15.25 25.36 19.29
C ASP A 151 16.54 26.19 19.34
N GLY A 152 17.11 26.38 20.53
CA GLY A 152 18.33 27.19 20.68
C GLY A 152 19.56 26.57 20.00
N VAL A 153 19.61 25.23 19.90
CA VAL A 153 20.69 24.54 19.16
C VAL A 153 20.43 24.67 17.66
N ALA A 154 19.21 24.41 17.20
CA ALA A 154 18.84 24.48 15.79
C ALA A 154 19.04 25.88 15.21
N GLU A 155 18.53 26.93 15.90
CA GLU A 155 18.66 28.33 15.49
C GLU A 155 20.13 28.76 15.35
N ARG A 156 20.96 28.44 16.37
CA ARG A 156 22.41 28.71 16.32
C ARG A 156 23.07 28.02 15.13
N LEU A 157 22.80 26.73 14.89
CA LEU A 157 23.40 25.97 13.80
C LEU A 157 22.97 26.52 12.44
N VAL A 158 21.72 26.87 12.26
CA VAL A 158 21.23 27.52 11.02
C VAL A 158 21.94 28.85 10.79
N ALA A 159 22.12 29.66 11.83
CA ALA A 159 22.86 30.94 11.74
C ALA A 159 24.34 30.74 11.38
N GLU A 160 25.01 29.77 11.98
CA GLU A 160 26.40 29.42 11.70
C GLU A 160 26.62 28.90 10.27
N LEU A 161 25.74 27.98 9.82
CA LEU A 161 25.85 27.35 8.51
C LEU A 161 25.53 28.32 7.35
N PHE A 162 24.54 29.19 7.52
CA PHE A 162 23.97 29.97 6.43
C PHE A 162 24.12 31.49 6.54
N GLN A 163 24.60 32.01 7.68
CA GLN A 163 24.95 33.42 7.88
C GLN A 163 23.80 34.38 7.46
N GLY A 164 22.56 34.04 7.83
CA GLY A 164 21.35 34.82 7.53
C GLY A 164 20.71 34.55 6.16
N ARG A 165 21.32 33.70 5.29
CA ARG A 165 20.68 33.31 4.02
C ARG A 165 19.51 32.35 4.23
N ILE A 166 19.51 31.59 5.31
CA ILE A 166 18.37 30.75 5.75
C ILE A 166 17.93 31.26 7.12
N VAL A 167 16.62 31.45 7.29
CA VAL A 167 16.00 31.93 8.52
C VAL A 167 15.44 30.74 9.30
N TYR A 168 15.70 30.67 10.60
CA TYR A 168 15.08 29.68 11.46
C TYR A 168 13.68 30.14 11.89
N VAL A 169 12.67 29.31 11.73
CA VAL A 169 11.30 29.54 12.19
C VAL A 169 10.98 28.50 13.28
N PRO A 170 10.68 28.95 14.52
CA PRO A 170 10.24 28.05 15.59
C PRO A 170 8.98 27.26 15.18
N TYR A 171 8.75 26.13 15.86
CA TYR A 171 7.59 25.33 15.52
C TYR A 171 6.27 26.10 15.60
N SER A 172 5.50 25.96 14.54
CA SER A 172 4.11 26.39 14.48
C SER A 172 3.32 25.33 13.70
N ARG A 173 2.09 25.07 14.14
CA ARG A 173 1.22 24.08 13.50
C ARG A 173 1.04 24.40 12.02
N PRO A 174 1.21 23.41 11.10
CA PRO A 174 0.94 23.60 9.67
C PRO A 174 -0.45 24.16 9.39
N GLY A 175 -0.56 24.93 8.32
CA GLY A 175 -1.78 25.63 7.94
C GLY A 175 -1.74 27.12 8.26
N PHE A 176 -2.87 27.68 8.70
CA PHE A 176 -2.96 29.12 9.00
C PHE A 176 -2.00 29.57 10.11
N PRO A 177 -1.84 28.85 11.23
CA PRO A 177 -0.92 29.28 12.29
C PRO A 177 0.53 29.46 11.80
N LEU A 178 1.06 28.53 11.01
CA LEU A 178 2.39 28.64 10.43
C LEU A 178 2.51 29.84 9.48
N ALA A 179 1.53 30.03 8.61
CA ALA A 179 1.51 31.15 7.67
C ALA A 179 1.45 32.50 8.40
N HIS A 180 0.67 32.60 9.48
CA HIS A 180 0.56 33.81 10.32
C HIS A 180 1.88 34.06 11.06
N ALA A 181 2.50 33.04 11.65
CA ALA A 181 3.80 33.16 12.32
C ALA A 181 4.89 33.68 11.37
N VAL A 182 4.99 33.10 10.16
CA VAL A 182 5.96 33.55 9.14
C VAL A 182 5.67 34.97 8.67
N SER A 183 4.40 35.32 8.47
CA SER A 183 4.00 36.71 8.11
C SER A 183 4.40 37.71 9.19
N GLY A 184 4.25 37.35 10.47
CA GLY A 184 4.69 38.18 11.62
C GLY A 184 6.21 38.34 11.73
N MET A 185 6.98 37.51 11.05
CA MET A 185 8.45 37.57 10.99
C MET A 185 8.96 38.35 9.74
N ALA A 186 8.09 38.86 8.88
CA ALA A 186 8.47 39.42 7.57
C ALA A 186 9.59 40.46 7.68
N ASP A 187 9.56 41.37 8.68
CA ASP A 187 10.58 42.39 8.93
C ASP A 187 11.92 41.83 9.43
N ARG A 188 11.94 40.58 9.88
CA ARG A 188 13.13 39.86 10.34
C ARG A 188 13.78 39.02 9.24
N ILE A 189 13.13 38.83 8.11
CA ILE A 189 13.65 38.08 6.98
C ILE A 189 14.60 38.99 6.18
N PRO A 190 15.90 38.76 6.18
CA PRO A 190 16.83 39.56 5.42
C PRO A 190 16.51 39.58 3.93
N PRO A 191 16.72 40.69 3.18
CA PRO A 191 16.57 40.69 1.73
C PRO A 191 17.46 39.70 0.98
N THR A 192 18.52 39.24 1.64
CA THR A 192 19.47 38.23 1.14
C THR A 192 19.03 36.81 1.42
N ALA A 193 17.93 36.60 2.15
CA ALA A 193 17.42 35.28 2.46
C ALA A 193 16.96 34.55 1.20
N ILE A 194 17.33 33.28 1.10
CA ILE A 194 16.91 32.39 0.00
C ILE A 194 15.94 31.32 0.46
N GLY A 195 15.67 31.23 1.77
CA GLY A 195 14.77 30.26 2.34
C GLY A 195 14.67 30.32 3.86
N MET A 196 13.95 29.38 4.42
CA MET A 196 13.79 29.19 5.86
C MET A 196 13.69 27.72 6.24
N THR A 197 14.23 27.37 7.40
CA THR A 197 13.99 26.08 8.05
C THR A 197 12.81 26.23 9.01
N LEU A 198 11.89 25.27 8.98
CA LEU A 198 10.75 25.19 9.89
C LEU A 198 11.06 24.11 10.94
N ALA A 199 11.07 24.47 12.22
CA ALA A 199 11.35 23.56 13.30
C ALA A 199 10.39 22.36 13.29
N HIS A 200 10.91 21.14 13.45
CA HIS A 200 10.17 19.87 13.43
C HIS A 200 9.29 19.67 12.18
N HIS A 201 9.65 20.29 11.03
CA HIS A 201 8.84 20.26 9.84
C HIS A 201 9.67 20.06 8.56
N GLY A 202 10.43 21.08 8.13
CA GLY A 202 11.19 20.96 6.89
C GLY A 202 11.80 22.27 6.41
N LEU A 203 12.03 22.36 5.10
CA LEU A 203 12.70 23.45 4.42
C LEU A 203 11.76 24.16 3.45
N VAL A 204 11.78 25.49 3.43
CA VAL A 204 11.13 26.33 2.41
C VAL A 204 12.21 27.12 1.68
N ILE A 205 12.26 27.01 0.37
CA ILE A 205 13.21 27.73 -0.50
C ILE A 205 12.44 28.62 -1.47
N PHE A 206 13.01 29.80 -1.76
CA PHE A 206 12.46 30.78 -2.69
C PHE A 206 13.37 30.96 -3.91
N GLY A 207 12.76 31.27 -5.03
CA GLY A 207 13.47 31.62 -6.26
C GLY A 207 12.66 32.51 -7.18
N ASP A 208 13.35 33.11 -8.15
CA ASP A 208 12.71 33.89 -9.22
C ASP A 208 12.16 32.96 -10.31
N ASP A 209 12.75 31.79 -10.44
CA ASP A 209 12.33 30.70 -11.31
C ASP A 209 12.55 29.32 -10.67
N ALA A 210 12.02 28.29 -11.31
CA ALA A 210 12.05 26.93 -10.80
C ALA A 210 13.47 26.33 -10.74
N ARG A 211 14.35 26.68 -11.69
CA ARG A 211 15.75 26.20 -11.71
C ARG A 211 16.56 26.77 -10.55
N GLN A 212 16.42 28.09 -10.34
CA GLN A 212 17.10 28.75 -9.23
C GLN A 212 16.61 28.20 -7.87
N CYS A 213 15.31 27.98 -7.74
CA CYS A 213 14.72 27.39 -6.55
C CYS A 213 15.29 25.98 -6.29
N TYR A 214 15.39 25.14 -7.33
CA TYR A 214 15.99 23.81 -7.23
C TYR A 214 17.47 23.87 -6.83
N ALA A 215 18.27 24.68 -7.50
CA ALA A 215 19.70 24.81 -7.22
C ALA A 215 19.97 25.26 -5.76
N ARG A 216 19.19 26.24 -5.26
CA ARG A 216 19.28 26.70 -3.87
C ARG A 216 18.88 25.61 -2.87
N LEU A 217 17.87 24.81 -3.20
CA LEU A 217 17.42 23.71 -2.34
C LEU A 217 18.50 22.64 -2.22
N VAL A 218 19.11 22.24 -3.34
CA VAL A 218 20.21 21.27 -3.34
C VAL A 218 21.42 21.83 -2.57
N GLU A 219 21.80 23.10 -2.80
CA GLU A 219 22.88 23.77 -2.06
C GLU A 219 22.67 23.70 -0.54
N VAL A 220 21.45 24.01 -0.09
CA VAL A 220 21.12 24.03 1.35
C VAL A 220 21.15 22.62 1.94
N ALA A 221 20.50 21.66 1.28
CA ALA A 221 20.45 20.28 1.74
C ALA A 221 21.85 19.64 1.79
N ASP A 222 22.68 19.86 0.77
CA ASP A 222 24.06 19.35 0.73
C ASP A 222 24.93 19.97 1.84
N ARG A 223 24.80 21.26 2.08
CA ARG A 223 25.53 21.94 3.17
C ARG A 223 25.19 21.38 4.54
N ILE A 224 23.91 21.10 4.78
CA ILE A 224 23.50 20.46 6.03
C ILE A 224 24.06 19.03 6.09
N GLU A 225 23.99 18.26 5.00
CA GLU A 225 24.49 16.89 4.96
C GLU A 225 26.01 16.80 5.23
N GLU A 226 26.81 17.73 4.70
CA GLU A 226 28.25 17.85 5.02
C GLU A 226 28.48 18.03 6.53
N TYR A 227 27.68 18.88 7.17
CA TYR A 227 27.73 19.08 8.61
C TYR A 227 27.33 17.81 9.38
N LEU A 228 26.21 17.18 9.00
CA LEU A 228 25.74 15.93 9.60
C LEU A 228 26.76 14.80 9.47
N ALA A 229 27.42 14.70 8.31
CA ALA A 229 28.49 13.72 8.10
C ALA A 229 29.65 13.91 9.10
N THR A 230 29.95 15.14 9.47
CA THR A 230 30.95 15.45 10.49
C THR A 230 30.47 15.01 11.89
N CYS A 231 29.22 15.30 12.24
CA CYS A 231 28.61 14.86 13.51
C CYS A 231 28.58 13.34 13.65
N ARG A 232 28.19 12.62 12.59
CA ARG A 232 28.16 11.14 12.57
C ARG A 232 29.53 10.52 12.80
N ARG A 233 30.60 11.13 12.26
CA ARG A 233 31.97 10.67 12.50
C ARG A 233 32.41 10.91 13.95
N ALA A 234 31.98 12.00 14.55
CA ALA A 234 32.36 12.37 15.91
C ALA A 234 31.61 11.58 17.00
N ARG A 235 30.36 11.18 16.72
CA ARG A 235 29.49 10.54 17.73
C ARG A 235 28.80 9.28 17.16
N GLN A 236 29.14 8.12 17.75
CA GLN A 236 28.42 6.87 17.47
C GLN A 236 27.16 6.81 18.32
N VAL A 237 25.99 7.00 17.69
CA VAL A 237 24.71 7.15 18.37
C VAL A 237 24.09 5.82 18.78
N LEU A 238 24.20 4.81 17.92
CA LEU A 238 23.41 3.57 18.02
C LEU A 238 23.98 2.56 19.04
N GLY A 239 25.28 2.67 19.36
CA GLY A 239 25.97 1.68 20.19
C GLY A 239 26.30 0.38 19.47
N PRO A 240 26.75 -0.66 20.18
CA PRO A 240 27.06 -1.96 19.62
C PRO A 240 25.77 -2.71 19.18
N ALA A 241 25.94 -3.74 18.36
CA ALA A 241 24.84 -4.63 18.01
C ALA A 241 24.47 -5.50 19.23
N ARG A 242 23.20 -5.49 19.59
CA ARG A 242 22.60 -6.33 20.63
C ARG A 242 21.92 -7.56 20.03
N TRP A 243 21.30 -7.42 18.87
CA TRP A 243 20.64 -8.50 18.17
C TRP A 243 21.44 -8.93 16.94
N SER A 244 21.42 -10.24 16.65
CA SER A 244 21.99 -10.77 15.42
C SER A 244 21.10 -10.45 14.23
N VAL A 245 21.70 -10.28 13.05
CA VAL A 245 20.99 -10.20 11.78
C VAL A 245 21.17 -11.52 11.06
N PRO A 246 20.14 -12.39 11.02
CA PRO A 246 20.23 -13.68 10.34
C PRO A 246 20.37 -13.53 8.81
N PRO A 247 20.81 -14.58 8.11
CA PRO A 247 20.81 -14.60 6.64
C PRO A 247 19.42 -14.31 6.06
N PRO A 248 19.34 -13.79 4.81
CA PRO A 248 18.06 -13.41 4.20
C PRO A 248 16.98 -14.49 4.20
N GLU A 249 17.36 -15.75 3.93
CA GLU A 249 16.41 -16.86 3.92
C GLU A 249 15.82 -17.15 5.31
N GLU A 250 16.62 -17.06 6.36
CA GLU A 250 16.16 -17.32 7.74
C GLU A 250 15.20 -16.22 8.22
N ARG A 251 15.55 -14.95 7.99
CA ARG A 251 14.68 -13.84 8.38
C ARG A 251 13.37 -13.80 7.60
N ARG A 252 13.38 -14.19 6.30
CA ARG A 252 12.15 -14.31 5.50
C ARG A 252 11.28 -15.48 5.95
N ARG A 253 11.87 -16.62 6.35
CA ARG A 253 11.12 -17.70 6.99
C ARG A 253 10.47 -17.25 8.30
N ALA A 254 11.18 -16.51 9.13
CA ALA A 254 10.59 -15.92 10.34
C ALA A 254 9.43 -14.96 9.96
N ALA A 255 9.59 -14.12 8.93
CA ALA A 255 8.56 -13.23 8.44
C ALA A 255 7.30 -13.96 7.95
N GLU A 256 7.43 -15.15 7.34
CA GLU A 256 6.28 -15.98 6.93
C GLU A 256 5.36 -16.40 8.09
N VAL A 257 5.89 -16.47 9.29
CA VAL A 257 5.12 -16.76 10.51
C VAL A 257 4.61 -15.47 11.14
N ILE A 258 5.46 -14.46 11.23
CA ILE A 258 5.19 -13.20 11.93
C ILE A 258 4.14 -12.36 11.19
N LEU A 259 4.26 -12.21 9.87
CA LEU A 259 3.40 -11.32 9.09
C LEU A 259 1.91 -11.66 9.18
N PRO A 260 1.47 -12.94 9.01
CA PRO A 260 0.06 -13.29 9.20
C PRO A 260 -0.43 -13.03 10.62
N ALA A 261 0.39 -13.30 11.64
CA ALA A 261 0.04 -13.04 13.04
C ALA A 261 -0.13 -11.54 13.31
N VAL A 262 0.78 -10.70 12.80
CA VAL A 262 0.67 -9.22 12.85
C VAL A 262 -0.58 -8.75 12.14
N ARG A 263 -0.82 -9.21 10.91
CA ARG A 263 -1.99 -8.85 10.11
C ARG A 263 -3.30 -9.19 10.82
N GLY A 264 -3.36 -10.34 11.44
CA GLY A 264 -4.51 -10.77 12.22
C GLY A 264 -4.75 -9.92 13.47
N ALA A 265 -3.68 -9.62 14.22
CA ALA A 265 -3.77 -8.85 15.46
C ALA A 265 -4.12 -7.36 15.23
N LEU A 266 -3.56 -6.73 14.19
CA LEU A 266 -3.86 -5.33 13.84
C LEU A 266 -5.22 -5.18 13.17
N GLY A 267 -5.62 -6.14 12.37
CA GLY A 267 -6.83 -6.08 11.57
C GLY A 267 -8.13 -6.40 12.32
N ALA A 268 -8.24 -6.21 13.63
CA ALA A 268 -9.41 -6.63 14.41
C ALA A 268 -10.73 -6.02 13.93
N SER A 269 -10.77 -4.72 13.62
CA SER A 269 -11.96 -4.02 13.09
C SER A 269 -12.00 -4.05 11.54
N ASP A 270 -10.88 -3.76 10.89
CA ASP A 270 -10.73 -3.77 9.43
C ASP A 270 -9.49 -4.57 9.02
N ARG A 271 -9.55 -5.22 7.84
CA ARG A 271 -8.35 -5.86 7.29
C ARG A 271 -7.29 -4.80 6.99
N VAL A 272 -6.02 -5.20 7.13
CA VAL A 272 -4.86 -4.37 6.76
C VAL A 272 -4.01 -5.11 5.72
N ILE A 273 -3.32 -4.35 4.90
CA ILE A 273 -2.27 -4.84 3.99
C ILE A 273 -0.94 -4.45 4.60
N LEU A 274 0.00 -5.39 4.59
CA LEU A 274 1.34 -5.15 5.12
C LEU A 274 2.35 -4.90 4.00
N HIS A 275 3.36 -4.10 4.32
CA HIS A 275 4.59 -4.04 3.57
C HIS A 275 5.74 -4.46 4.49
N TYR A 276 6.58 -5.36 4.02
CA TYR A 276 7.74 -5.89 4.73
C TYR A 276 9.03 -5.37 4.09
N ASP A 277 9.95 -4.90 4.93
CA ASP A 277 11.25 -4.34 4.54
C ASP A 277 12.37 -4.98 5.35
N ASP A 278 13.27 -5.69 4.68
CA ASP A 278 14.44 -6.36 5.25
C ASP A 278 15.76 -5.79 4.70
N ALA A 279 15.79 -4.48 4.37
CA ALA A 279 17.00 -3.80 3.89
C ALA A 279 18.13 -3.82 4.93
N GLU A 280 19.36 -4.06 4.48
CA GLU A 280 20.53 -4.26 5.35
C GLU A 280 20.81 -3.05 6.25
N GLU A 281 20.66 -1.82 5.74
CA GLU A 281 20.88 -0.60 6.52
C GLU A 281 19.86 -0.50 7.65
N LEU A 282 18.61 -0.84 7.37
CA LEU A 282 17.52 -0.87 8.36
C LEU A 282 17.83 -1.92 9.42
N LEU A 283 18.16 -3.15 9.02
CA LEU A 283 18.48 -4.24 9.92
C LEU A 283 19.66 -3.92 10.83
N THR A 284 20.69 -3.27 10.31
CA THR A 284 21.83 -2.81 11.10
C THR A 284 21.40 -1.83 12.18
N THR A 285 20.49 -0.89 11.85
CA THR A 285 19.95 0.05 12.81
C THR A 285 19.09 -0.66 13.86
N LEU A 286 18.23 -1.59 13.45
CA LEU A 286 17.38 -2.35 14.37
C LEU A 286 18.17 -3.29 15.29
N ALA A 287 19.35 -3.75 14.86
CA ALA A 287 20.20 -4.60 15.67
C ALA A 287 20.93 -3.85 16.80
N ALA A 288 20.99 -2.54 16.77
CA ALA A 288 21.79 -1.74 17.69
C ALA A 288 21.11 -1.58 19.07
N GLU A 289 21.92 -1.58 20.12
CA GLU A 289 21.51 -1.57 21.53
C GLU A 289 20.59 -0.42 21.90
N ARG A 290 20.84 0.79 21.39
CA ARG A 290 20.09 2.00 21.74
C ARG A 290 18.81 2.22 20.91
N THR A 291 18.61 1.46 19.86
CA THR A 291 17.47 1.67 18.94
C THR A 291 16.12 1.62 19.66
N PRO A 292 15.83 0.67 20.58
CA PRO A 292 14.55 0.63 21.28
C PRO A 292 14.24 1.89 22.10
N GLU A 293 15.26 2.50 22.69
CA GLU A 293 15.13 3.77 23.43
C GLU A 293 14.86 4.94 22.46
N LEU A 294 15.65 4.99 21.37
CA LEU A 294 15.61 6.11 20.45
C LEU A 294 14.28 6.19 19.70
N VAL A 295 13.75 5.08 19.20
CA VAL A 295 12.49 5.07 18.45
C VAL A 295 11.26 5.41 19.27
N ARG A 296 11.36 5.37 20.59
CA ARG A 296 10.29 5.81 21.51
C ARG A 296 10.25 7.33 21.72
N ARG A 297 11.17 8.10 21.15
CA ARG A 297 11.21 9.56 21.25
C ARG A 297 10.25 10.28 20.31
N GLY A 298 9.61 9.58 19.40
CA GLY A 298 8.60 10.13 18.48
C GLY A 298 9.03 10.18 17.02
N MET A 299 8.27 10.93 16.25
CA MET A 299 8.49 11.14 14.82
C MET A 299 9.23 12.46 14.57
N THR A 300 9.49 12.76 13.30
CA THR A 300 10.32 13.91 12.88
C THR A 300 9.52 15.08 12.33
N THR A 301 8.34 14.83 11.78
CA THR A 301 7.45 15.88 11.25
C THR A 301 5.99 15.52 11.48
N PRO A 302 5.07 16.51 11.46
CA PRO A 302 3.64 16.26 11.48
C PRO A 302 3.14 15.35 10.34
N GLU A 303 3.68 15.49 9.13
CA GLU A 303 3.32 14.60 8.01
C GLU A 303 3.75 13.15 8.26
N HIS A 304 4.97 12.94 8.78
CA HIS A 304 5.43 11.59 9.14
C HIS A 304 4.59 10.98 10.27
N LEU A 305 4.13 11.79 11.22
CA LEU A 305 3.22 11.35 12.28
C LEU A 305 1.90 10.82 11.69
N LEU A 306 1.30 11.52 10.75
CA LEU A 306 0.06 11.07 10.07
C LEU A 306 0.28 9.78 9.28
N ARG A 307 1.43 9.62 8.63
CA ARG A 307 1.75 8.47 7.77
C ARG A 307 2.25 7.25 8.54
N ALA A 308 3.08 7.44 9.56
CA ALA A 308 3.76 6.36 10.25
C ALA A 308 3.28 6.13 11.69
N GLY A 309 2.39 6.99 12.20
CA GLY A 309 1.90 6.94 13.58
C GLY A 309 2.86 7.56 14.59
N ARG A 310 2.40 7.67 15.83
CA ARG A 310 3.14 8.32 16.92
C ARG A 310 4.45 7.60 17.28
N LEU A 311 4.37 6.30 17.49
CA LEU A 311 5.49 5.44 17.86
C LEU A 311 5.39 4.11 17.10
N PRO A 312 6.53 3.52 16.73
CA PRO A 312 6.53 2.16 16.20
C PRO A 312 6.27 1.16 17.33
N LEU A 313 5.65 0.03 17.00
CA LEU A 313 5.62 -1.12 17.87
C LEU A 313 6.96 -1.84 17.82
N TRP A 314 7.58 -2.06 18.95
CA TRP A 314 8.80 -2.85 19.09
C TRP A 314 8.43 -4.29 19.46
N LEU A 315 8.73 -5.25 18.57
CA LEU A 315 8.47 -6.67 18.79
C LEU A 315 9.79 -7.41 19.01
N GLU A 316 10.05 -7.79 20.27
CA GLU A 316 11.20 -8.62 20.62
C GLU A 316 10.77 -10.08 20.67
N LEU A 317 11.20 -10.88 19.69
CA LEU A 317 10.80 -12.25 19.50
C LEU A 317 12.02 -13.17 19.71
N ASP A 318 11.80 -14.35 20.25
CA ASP A 318 12.83 -15.39 20.36
C ASP A 318 13.01 -16.10 19.01
N PRO A 319 14.19 -15.99 18.37
CA PRO A 319 14.44 -16.64 17.08
C PRO A 319 14.37 -18.18 17.12
N GLY A 320 14.53 -18.78 18.32
CA GLY A 320 14.47 -20.22 18.52
C GLY A 320 13.09 -20.77 18.90
N ALA A 321 12.10 -19.89 19.05
CA ALA A 321 10.76 -20.31 19.46
C ALA A 321 10.03 -21.10 18.38
N ALA A 322 9.19 -22.05 18.79
CA ALA A 322 8.26 -22.73 17.90
C ALA A 322 7.26 -21.74 17.27
N GLU A 323 6.76 -22.05 16.08
CA GLU A 323 5.87 -21.14 15.32
C GLU A 323 4.63 -20.68 16.12
N ASP A 324 3.95 -21.59 16.81
CA ASP A 324 2.78 -21.26 17.63
C ASP A 324 3.14 -20.32 18.79
N ALA A 325 4.30 -20.52 19.41
CA ALA A 325 4.81 -19.65 20.46
C ALA A 325 5.14 -18.24 19.88
N THR A 326 5.73 -18.18 18.70
CA THR A 326 5.98 -16.92 17.99
C THR A 326 4.68 -16.17 17.68
N VAL A 327 3.67 -16.87 17.14
CA VAL A 327 2.33 -16.29 16.88
C VAL A 327 1.70 -15.75 18.16
N ALA A 328 1.75 -16.52 19.26
CA ALA A 328 1.23 -16.10 20.56
C ALA A 328 1.98 -14.88 21.11
N ALA A 329 3.32 -14.85 20.99
CA ALA A 329 4.15 -13.74 21.42
C ALA A 329 3.85 -12.44 20.64
N VAL A 330 3.68 -12.53 19.31
CA VAL A 330 3.28 -11.40 18.46
C VAL A 330 1.95 -10.82 18.94
N ARG A 331 0.92 -11.66 19.08
CA ARG A 331 -0.41 -11.22 19.53
C ARG A 331 -0.38 -10.59 20.93
N SER A 332 0.34 -11.21 21.85
CA SER A 332 0.48 -10.72 23.23
C SER A 332 1.18 -9.35 23.27
N GLN A 333 2.29 -9.17 22.51
CA GLN A 333 3.02 -7.90 22.49
C GLN A 333 2.21 -6.78 21.85
N ILE A 334 1.51 -7.05 20.74
CA ILE A 334 0.59 -6.07 20.13
C ILE A 334 -0.53 -5.71 21.08
N GLY A 335 -1.12 -6.67 21.78
CA GLY A 335 -2.18 -6.41 22.77
C GLY A 335 -1.71 -5.53 23.93
N ARG A 336 -0.50 -5.72 24.47
CA ARG A 336 0.07 -4.84 25.50
C ARG A 336 0.26 -3.41 25.00
N GLN A 337 0.84 -3.25 23.82
CA GLN A 337 1.07 -1.93 23.23
C GLN A 337 -0.24 -1.23 22.84
N ARG A 338 -1.30 -1.99 22.50
CA ARG A 338 -2.65 -1.44 22.35
C ARG A 338 -3.17 -0.85 23.66
N ALA A 339 -2.99 -1.54 24.78
CA ALA A 339 -3.40 -1.02 26.08
C ALA A 339 -2.62 0.26 26.48
N GLU A 340 -1.31 0.33 26.16
CA GLU A 340 -0.50 1.55 26.34
C GLU A 340 -1.02 2.71 25.49
N TYR A 341 -1.43 2.43 24.24
CA TYR A 341 -2.03 3.43 23.36
C TYR A 341 -3.39 3.92 23.89
N GLU A 342 -4.23 3.03 24.37
CA GLU A 342 -5.53 3.39 24.96
C GLU A 342 -5.41 4.22 26.24
N GLU A 343 -4.35 4.01 27.01
CA GLU A 343 -4.03 4.85 28.16
C GLU A 343 -3.56 6.25 27.73
N TYR A 344 -2.69 6.34 26.72
CA TYR A 344 -2.31 7.62 26.13
C TYR A 344 -3.55 8.35 25.57
N HIS A 345 -4.42 7.67 24.83
CA HIS A 345 -5.64 8.25 24.29
C HIS A 345 -6.52 8.83 25.43
N ARG A 346 -6.81 8.06 26.49
CA ARG A 346 -7.61 8.52 27.63
C ARG A 346 -7.04 9.74 28.37
N ARG A 347 -5.76 10.02 28.22
CA ARG A 347 -5.09 11.16 28.85
C ARG A 347 -5.41 12.48 28.17
N TYR A 348 -5.68 12.46 26.88
CA TYR A 348 -5.84 13.66 26.05
C TYR A 348 -7.20 13.77 25.35
N ALA A 349 -7.90 12.66 25.15
CA ALA A 349 -9.16 12.61 24.40
C ALA A 349 -10.33 13.22 25.18
N ALA A 350 -11.29 13.80 24.46
CA ALA A 350 -12.59 14.11 25.02
C ALA A 350 -13.34 12.82 25.41
N PRO A 351 -14.27 12.85 26.39
CA PRO A 351 -14.94 11.65 26.91
C PRO A 351 -15.66 10.79 25.85
N GLU A 352 -16.18 11.41 24.81
CA GLU A 352 -16.88 10.76 23.67
C GLU A 352 -15.96 10.36 22.52
N GLU A 353 -14.71 10.77 22.53
CA GLU A 353 -13.75 10.49 21.45
C GLU A 353 -13.24 9.05 21.58
N ARG A 354 -13.23 8.32 20.45
CA ARG A 354 -12.78 6.93 20.40
C ARG A 354 -11.32 6.83 20.00
N ALA A 355 -10.62 5.86 20.60
CA ALA A 355 -9.27 5.50 20.18
C ALA A 355 -9.24 5.03 18.72
N LEU A 356 -8.20 5.39 18.00
CA LEU A 356 -8.06 5.08 16.59
C LEU A 356 -7.90 3.57 16.36
N ASP A 357 -8.59 3.05 15.35
CA ASP A 357 -8.42 1.66 14.90
C ASP A 357 -7.08 1.47 14.18
N ASP A 358 -6.62 2.48 13.45
CA ASP A 358 -5.34 2.51 12.71
C ASP A 358 -4.17 3.06 13.56
N TRP A 359 -4.19 2.85 14.87
CA TRP A 359 -3.22 3.35 15.85
C TRP A 359 -1.78 2.87 15.61
N ALA A 360 -1.61 1.65 15.07
CA ALA A 360 -0.33 1.02 14.83
C ALA A 360 -0.06 0.91 13.33
N LYS A 361 0.90 1.69 12.84
CA LYS A 361 1.24 1.77 11.41
C LYS A 361 2.61 1.18 11.10
N VAL A 362 3.53 1.16 12.08
CA VAL A 362 4.91 0.67 11.94
C VAL A 362 5.23 -0.31 13.05
N LEU A 363 5.85 -1.43 12.69
CA LEU A 363 6.36 -2.43 13.63
C LEU A 363 7.83 -2.70 13.29
N LEU A 364 8.67 -2.73 14.30
CA LEU A 364 10.10 -3.01 14.20
C LEU A 364 10.40 -4.33 14.89
N VAL A 365 11.03 -5.25 14.15
CA VAL A 365 11.34 -6.60 14.63
C VAL A 365 12.84 -6.82 14.46
N PRO A 366 13.64 -6.74 15.54
CA PRO A 366 15.09 -6.97 15.48
C PRO A 366 15.41 -8.31 14.84
N GLY A 367 16.40 -8.31 13.94
CA GLY A 367 16.81 -9.51 13.20
C GLY A 367 15.86 -9.96 12.08
N VAL A 368 14.68 -9.33 11.95
CA VAL A 368 13.71 -9.66 10.89
C VAL A 368 13.50 -8.50 9.93
N GLY A 369 13.15 -7.30 10.44
CA GLY A 369 12.93 -6.12 9.60
C GLY A 369 11.86 -5.19 10.13
N MET A 370 11.33 -4.35 9.24
CA MET A 370 10.23 -3.42 9.50
C MET A 370 8.98 -3.89 8.76
N ILE A 371 7.84 -3.73 9.42
CA ILE A 371 6.53 -4.02 8.87
C ILE A 371 5.70 -2.75 8.96
N THR A 372 5.05 -2.35 7.87
CA THR A 372 4.10 -1.25 7.88
C THR A 372 2.72 -1.73 7.47
N ALA A 373 1.67 -1.19 8.10
CA ALA A 373 0.29 -1.66 7.99
C ALA A 373 -0.66 -0.53 7.56
N PHE A 374 -1.41 -0.75 6.47
CA PHE A 374 -2.41 0.21 5.96
C PHE A 374 -3.57 -0.49 5.25
N GLY A 375 -4.54 0.30 4.73
CA GLY A 375 -5.66 -0.22 3.94
C GLY A 375 -5.27 -0.74 2.56
N ASP A 376 -4.12 -0.31 2.01
CA ASP A 376 -3.60 -0.74 0.71
C ASP A 376 -2.07 -0.76 0.68
N LYS A 377 -1.52 -1.44 -0.33
CA LYS A 377 -0.07 -1.63 -0.47
C LYS A 377 0.71 -0.32 -0.66
N ASN A 378 0.17 0.61 -1.44
CA ASN A 378 0.87 1.88 -1.72
C ASN A 378 0.95 2.75 -0.47
N SER A 379 -0.12 2.79 0.33
CA SER A 379 -0.14 3.49 1.61
C SER A 379 0.81 2.86 2.62
N ALA A 380 0.88 1.51 2.67
CA ALA A 380 1.84 0.80 3.52
C ALA A 380 3.29 1.08 3.11
N LEU A 381 3.59 1.13 1.80
CA LEU A 381 4.90 1.52 1.28
C LEU A 381 5.22 2.99 1.60
N THR A 382 4.25 3.89 1.49
CA THR A 382 4.42 5.31 1.85
C THR A 382 4.79 5.45 3.33
N ALA A 383 4.11 4.73 4.23
CA ALA A 383 4.47 4.71 5.65
C ALA A 383 5.89 4.20 5.90
N ASN A 384 6.31 3.16 5.16
CA ASN A 384 7.67 2.63 5.20
C ASN A 384 8.70 3.72 4.84
N LEU A 385 8.51 4.40 3.70
CA LEU A 385 9.43 5.43 3.23
C LEU A 385 9.48 6.63 4.19
N CYS A 386 8.34 7.08 4.71
CA CYS A 386 8.28 8.15 5.71
C CYS A 386 9.00 7.73 7.01
N TYR A 387 8.79 6.50 7.47
CA TYR A 387 9.43 6.04 8.69
C TYR A 387 10.96 5.85 8.52
N ARG A 388 11.42 5.35 7.38
CA ARG A 388 12.86 5.27 7.07
C ARG A 388 13.53 6.65 7.09
N ALA A 389 12.93 7.64 6.43
CA ALA A 389 13.41 9.02 6.45
C ALA A 389 13.42 9.59 7.88
N GLY A 390 12.37 9.33 8.66
CA GLY A 390 12.27 9.73 10.06
C GLY A 390 13.33 9.06 10.93
N LEU A 391 13.56 7.76 10.77
CA LEU A 391 14.58 7.02 11.51
C LEU A 391 16.00 7.52 11.21
N GLU A 392 16.30 7.79 9.94
CA GLU A 392 17.58 8.40 9.52
C GLU A 392 17.74 9.79 10.16
N SER A 393 16.69 10.62 10.10
CA SER A 393 16.70 11.95 10.71
C SER A 393 16.87 11.89 12.23
N LEU A 394 16.22 10.95 12.90
CA LEU A 394 16.35 10.74 14.36
C LEU A 394 17.81 10.41 14.73
N VAL A 395 18.43 9.46 14.03
CA VAL A 395 19.83 9.07 14.29
C VAL A 395 20.77 10.23 14.02
N ASN A 396 20.56 11.00 12.97
CA ASN A 396 21.37 12.17 12.63
C ASN A 396 21.20 13.29 13.69
N ALA A 397 19.97 13.60 14.08
CA ALA A 397 19.70 14.62 15.09
C ALA A 397 20.32 14.24 16.44
N GLU A 398 20.28 12.96 16.82
CA GLU A 398 20.97 12.46 18.02
C GLU A 398 22.50 12.54 17.91
N ALA A 399 23.07 12.53 16.70
CA ALA A 399 24.48 12.78 16.48
C ALA A 399 24.85 14.27 16.62
N VAL A 400 23.94 15.16 16.25
CA VAL A 400 24.10 16.63 16.39
C VAL A 400 24.01 17.04 17.87
N ASP A 401 22.91 16.68 18.53
CA ASP A 401 22.64 16.93 19.94
C ASP A 401 21.73 15.81 20.47
N ARG A 402 20.69 16.11 21.25
CA ARG A 402 19.66 15.19 21.65
C ARG A 402 18.42 15.38 20.77
N PHE A 403 17.99 14.28 20.12
CA PHE A 403 16.74 14.30 19.35
C PHE A 403 15.56 14.73 20.19
N GLN A 404 14.79 15.69 19.69
CA GLN A 404 13.54 16.16 20.26
C GLN A 404 12.45 16.21 19.17
N PHE A 405 11.23 15.93 19.60
CA PHE A 405 10.03 16.11 18.79
C PHE A 405 8.99 16.90 19.58
N LEU A 406 7.77 17.00 19.08
CA LEU A 406 6.70 17.77 19.70
C LEU A 406 6.30 17.20 21.06
N PRO A 407 5.77 18.04 21.98
CA PRO A 407 5.12 17.60 23.22
C PRO A 407 4.00 16.59 22.93
N GLU A 408 3.78 15.66 23.85
CA GLU A 408 2.81 14.57 23.66
C GLU A 408 1.37 15.07 23.41
N ALA A 409 1.00 16.22 23.99
CA ALA A 409 -0.30 16.86 23.77
C ALA A 409 -0.45 17.35 22.31
N ASP A 410 0.59 17.98 21.75
CA ASP A 410 0.58 18.46 20.37
C ASP A 410 0.58 17.30 19.37
N VAL A 411 1.30 16.21 19.72
CA VAL A 411 1.27 14.96 18.95
C VAL A 411 -0.13 14.38 18.90
N PHE A 412 -0.84 14.34 20.05
CA PHE A 412 -2.22 13.87 20.13
C PHE A 412 -3.16 14.71 19.28
N GLU A 413 -3.11 16.03 19.40
CA GLU A 413 -3.95 16.95 18.62
C GLU A 413 -3.75 16.75 17.11
N PHE A 414 -2.50 16.50 16.69
CA PHE A 414 -2.18 16.29 15.29
C PHE A 414 -2.58 14.90 14.79
N GLU A 415 -2.38 13.84 15.58
CA GLU A 415 -2.80 12.47 15.27
C GLU A 415 -4.32 12.36 15.10
N HIS A 416 -5.06 13.13 15.92
CA HIS A 416 -6.52 13.20 15.90
C HIS A 416 -7.06 14.38 15.09
N TRP A 417 -6.23 14.99 14.24
CA TRP A 417 -6.61 16.17 13.46
C TRP A 417 -7.89 15.94 12.65
N PRO A 418 -9.01 16.66 12.95
CA PRO A 418 -10.32 16.35 12.37
C PRO A 418 -10.36 16.39 10.84
N LEU A 419 -9.57 17.28 10.20
CA LEU A 419 -9.48 17.39 8.75
C LEU A 419 -8.92 16.12 8.10
N GLU A 420 -7.89 15.52 8.68
CA GLU A 420 -7.27 14.30 8.15
C GLU A 420 -8.05 13.05 8.57
N ARG A 421 -8.58 13.01 9.80
CA ARG A 421 -9.39 11.89 10.28
C ARG A 421 -10.65 11.70 9.47
N ARG A 422 -11.35 12.78 9.12
CA ARG A 422 -12.54 12.72 8.26
C ARG A 422 -12.24 12.08 6.90
N LYS A 423 -11.12 12.41 6.25
CA LYS A 423 -10.72 11.80 4.97
C LYS A 423 -10.55 10.29 5.09
N VAL A 424 -9.92 9.83 6.18
CA VAL A 424 -9.72 8.39 6.44
C VAL A 424 -11.06 7.70 6.65
N GLU A 425 -11.93 8.26 7.48
CA GLU A 425 -13.26 7.70 7.80
C GLU A 425 -14.17 7.65 6.56
N GLU A 426 -14.20 8.71 5.76
CA GLU A 426 -14.96 8.75 4.50
C GLU A 426 -14.45 7.70 3.51
N THR A 427 -13.13 7.53 3.41
CA THR A 427 -12.53 6.49 2.55
C THR A 427 -12.94 5.09 3.00
N ILE A 428 -12.84 4.80 4.30
CA ILE A 428 -13.24 3.50 4.87
C ILE A 428 -14.75 3.26 4.65
N ALA A 429 -15.58 4.26 4.92
CA ALA A 429 -17.02 4.17 4.72
C ALA A 429 -17.39 3.90 3.26
N GLN A 430 -16.74 4.60 2.33
CA GLN A 430 -16.94 4.37 0.90
C GLN A 430 -16.49 2.98 0.45
N GLU A 431 -15.32 2.51 0.92
CA GLU A 431 -14.85 1.15 0.63
C GLU A 431 -15.85 0.10 1.11
N ARG A 432 -16.34 0.21 2.35
CA ARG A 432 -17.33 -0.72 2.92
C ARG A 432 -18.66 -0.69 2.17
N ALA A 433 -19.09 0.48 1.69
CA ALA A 433 -20.34 0.64 0.96
C ALA A 433 -20.29 0.07 -0.48
N THR A 434 -19.10 0.16 -1.14
CA THR A 434 -18.97 -0.13 -2.58
C THR A 434 -18.20 -1.41 -2.90
N ARG A 435 -17.48 -2.00 -1.93
CA ARG A 435 -16.60 -3.14 -2.13
C ARG A 435 -17.03 -4.37 -1.33
N LEU A 436 -17.02 -5.54 -1.97
CA LEU A 436 -17.35 -6.81 -1.30
C LEU A 436 -16.16 -7.40 -0.52
N LEU A 437 -14.94 -7.11 -0.94
CA LEU A 437 -13.70 -7.67 -0.40
C LEU A 437 -12.64 -6.59 -0.15
N PRO A 438 -13.00 -5.48 0.54
CA PRO A 438 -12.03 -4.42 0.79
C PRO A 438 -10.83 -4.97 1.57
N ARG A 439 -9.61 -4.59 1.14
CA ARG A 439 -8.35 -4.92 1.82
C ARG A 439 -8.08 -6.41 1.99
N SER A 440 -8.78 -7.27 1.23
CA SER A 440 -8.55 -8.72 1.23
C SER A 440 -7.34 -9.07 0.36
N VAL A 441 -6.68 -10.18 0.67
CA VAL A 441 -5.62 -10.78 -0.15
C VAL A 441 -6.14 -12.08 -0.74
N VAL A 442 -6.08 -12.21 -2.06
CA VAL A 442 -6.62 -13.35 -2.81
C VAL A 442 -5.54 -13.96 -3.69
N ILE A 443 -5.35 -15.27 -3.61
CA ILE A 443 -4.59 -16.04 -4.60
C ILE A 443 -5.56 -16.64 -5.60
N VAL A 444 -5.31 -16.45 -6.90
CA VAL A 444 -6.03 -17.10 -8.00
C VAL A 444 -5.06 -18.06 -8.70
N ILE A 445 -5.17 -19.36 -8.45
CA ILE A 445 -4.37 -20.38 -9.12
C ILE A 445 -5.08 -20.83 -10.41
N GLY A 446 -4.39 -20.79 -11.55
CA GLY A 446 -4.95 -20.87 -12.89
C GLY A 446 -5.42 -19.52 -13.42
N GLY A 447 -4.76 -18.42 -12.96
CA GLY A 447 -5.17 -17.04 -13.17
C GLY A 447 -4.75 -16.43 -14.51
N GLY A 448 -3.94 -17.12 -15.32
CA GLY A 448 -3.41 -16.60 -16.59
C GLY A 448 -4.44 -16.52 -17.73
N SER A 449 -5.56 -17.23 -17.63
CA SER A 449 -6.56 -17.29 -18.69
C SER A 449 -7.96 -17.64 -18.20
N GLY A 450 -8.96 -17.56 -19.08
CA GLY A 450 -10.32 -18.07 -18.87
C GLY A 450 -10.97 -17.60 -17.57
N ILE A 451 -11.50 -18.54 -16.78
CA ILE A 451 -12.19 -18.28 -15.50
C ILE A 451 -11.26 -17.56 -14.52
N GLY A 452 -10.00 -18.00 -14.41
CA GLY A 452 -9.05 -17.42 -13.48
C GLY A 452 -8.70 -15.97 -13.79
N LEU A 453 -8.49 -15.64 -15.06
CA LEU A 453 -8.23 -14.26 -15.49
C LEU A 453 -9.43 -13.35 -15.20
N ALA A 454 -10.65 -13.79 -15.54
CA ALA A 454 -11.87 -13.07 -15.22
C ALA A 454 -12.02 -12.87 -13.70
N ALA A 455 -11.73 -13.92 -12.92
CA ALA A 455 -11.79 -13.85 -11.47
C ALA A 455 -10.76 -12.87 -10.87
N ALA A 456 -9.52 -12.85 -11.39
CA ALA A 456 -8.51 -11.89 -10.95
C ALA A 456 -9.01 -10.44 -11.09
N GLY A 457 -9.62 -10.11 -12.23
CA GLY A 457 -10.26 -8.80 -12.45
C GLY A 457 -11.40 -8.52 -11.47
N ARG A 458 -12.33 -9.47 -11.30
CA ARG A 458 -13.50 -9.33 -10.40
C ARG A 458 -13.12 -9.23 -8.93
N PHE A 459 -12.13 -9.97 -8.46
CA PHE A 459 -11.60 -9.84 -7.10
C PHE A 459 -10.96 -8.46 -6.88
N ALA A 460 -10.22 -7.95 -7.84
CA ALA A 460 -9.64 -6.60 -7.77
C ALA A 460 -10.72 -5.50 -7.80
N ASP A 461 -11.76 -5.63 -8.64
CA ASP A 461 -12.93 -4.74 -8.63
C ASP A 461 -13.65 -4.76 -7.27
N ALA A 462 -13.71 -5.92 -6.63
CA ALA A 462 -14.27 -6.08 -5.28
C ALA A 462 -13.40 -5.48 -4.16
N GLY A 463 -12.23 -4.96 -4.46
CA GLY A 463 -11.33 -4.28 -3.52
C GLY A 463 -10.17 -5.12 -2.98
N ALA A 464 -9.98 -6.34 -3.50
CA ALA A 464 -8.91 -7.22 -3.08
C ALA A 464 -7.55 -6.86 -3.70
N HIS A 465 -6.47 -7.28 -3.03
CA HIS A 465 -5.13 -7.43 -3.57
C HIS A 465 -5.01 -8.86 -4.12
N VAL A 466 -4.57 -9.01 -5.35
CA VAL A 466 -4.68 -10.30 -6.07
C VAL A 466 -3.31 -10.80 -6.50
N VAL A 467 -3.02 -12.05 -6.16
CA VAL A 467 -1.90 -12.81 -6.68
C VAL A 467 -2.41 -13.69 -7.82
N VAL A 468 -2.02 -13.35 -9.03
CA VAL A 468 -2.32 -14.14 -10.23
C VAL A 468 -1.26 -15.22 -10.37
N ALA A 469 -1.65 -16.48 -10.24
CA ALA A 469 -0.73 -17.61 -10.26
C ALA A 469 -1.10 -18.58 -11.41
N ASP A 470 -0.15 -18.93 -12.26
CA ASP A 470 -0.35 -19.84 -13.36
C ASP A 470 0.95 -20.60 -13.70
N LEU A 471 0.85 -21.73 -14.39
CA LEU A 471 2.01 -22.46 -14.90
C LEU A 471 2.75 -21.65 -15.98
N ASP A 472 2.02 -20.89 -16.79
CA ASP A 472 2.54 -20.04 -17.83
C ASP A 472 2.90 -18.65 -17.28
N ALA A 473 4.21 -18.42 -17.10
CA ALA A 473 4.74 -17.13 -16.62
C ALA A 473 4.35 -15.97 -17.55
N GLY A 474 4.38 -16.17 -18.89
CA GLY A 474 4.04 -15.13 -19.87
C GLY A 474 2.55 -14.77 -19.82
N ALA A 475 1.66 -15.77 -19.65
CA ALA A 475 0.24 -15.51 -19.45
C ALA A 475 -0.01 -14.75 -18.14
N THR A 476 0.70 -15.10 -17.08
CA THR A 476 0.63 -14.42 -15.78
C THR A 476 1.05 -12.95 -15.87
N GLU A 477 2.19 -12.66 -16.52
CA GLU A 477 2.68 -11.30 -16.73
C GLU A 477 1.72 -10.47 -17.57
N LYS A 478 1.18 -11.04 -18.66
CA LYS A 478 0.20 -10.39 -19.52
C LYS A 478 -1.10 -10.08 -18.78
N ALA A 479 -1.58 -11.00 -17.94
CA ALA A 479 -2.77 -10.80 -17.13
C ALA A 479 -2.59 -9.63 -16.14
N VAL A 480 -1.47 -9.60 -15.43
CA VAL A 480 -1.15 -8.51 -14.48
C VAL A 480 -1.00 -7.18 -15.24
N ALA A 481 -0.23 -7.13 -16.35
CA ALA A 481 -0.03 -5.90 -17.12
C ALA A 481 -1.35 -5.34 -17.67
N GLY A 482 -2.27 -6.20 -18.11
CA GLY A 482 -3.59 -5.81 -18.60
C GLY A 482 -4.51 -5.20 -17.53
N LEU A 483 -4.29 -5.55 -16.27
CA LEU A 483 -5.11 -5.11 -15.16
C LEU A 483 -4.44 -4.02 -14.30
N ALA A 484 -3.10 -3.92 -14.32
CA ALA A 484 -2.32 -3.02 -13.45
C ALA A 484 -2.72 -1.54 -13.58
N GLY A 485 -3.08 -1.08 -14.78
CA GLY A 485 -3.52 0.31 -15.01
C GLY A 485 -4.82 0.66 -14.27
N ARG A 486 -5.70 -0.32 -14.07
CA ARG A 486 -6.96 -0.17 -13.31
C ARG A 486 -6.75 -0.34 -11.81
N PHE A 487 -5.76 -1.13 -11.39
CA PHE A 487 -5.55 -1.55 -10.01
C PHE A 487 -4.08 -1.36 -9.57
N PRO A 488 -3.56 -0.13 -9.56
CA PRO A 488 -2.15 0.13 -9.27
C PRO A 488 -1.77 -0.36 -7.85
N GLY A 489 -0.68 -1.15 -7.78
CA GLY A 489 -0.16 -1.70 -6.51
C GLY A 489 -0.97 -2.85 -5.90
N ARG A 490 -2.04 -3.32 -6.58
CA ARG A 490 -2.92 -4.38 -6.02
C ARG A 490 -2.70 -5.75 -6.63
N MET A 491 -1.85 -5.88 -7.64
CA MET A 491 -1.69 -7.15 -8.36
C MET A 491 -0.23 -7.53 -8.52
N ILE A 492 0.05 -8.82 -8.32
CA ILE A 492 1.33 -9.43 -8.67
C ILE A 492 1.11 -10.74 -9.42
N GLY A 493 2.08 -11.12 -10.25
CA GLY A 493 2.11 -12.39 -10.96
C GLY A 493 3.13 -13.35 -10.36
N VAL A 494 2.79 -14.63 -10.32
CA VAL A 494 3.69 -15.69 -9.85
C VAL A 494 3.53 -16.92 -10.73
N ALA A 495 4.62 -17.39 -11.34
CA ALA A 495 4.60 -18.69 -12.02
C ALA A 495 4.54 -19.81 -11.00
N VAL A 496 3.64 -20.78 -11.19
CA VAL A 496 3.47 -21.92 -10.27
C VAL A 496 3.12 -23.22 -11.00
N ASP A 497 3.85 -24.27 -10.71
CA ASP A 497 3.43 -25.63 -11.02
C ASP A 497 2.79 -26.25 -9.76
N VAL A 498 1.50 -26.49 -9.80
CA VAL A 498 0.75 -27.07 -8.67
C VAL A 498 1.14 -28.51 -8.33
N ARG A 499 1.93 -29.17 -9.19
CA ARG A 499 2.45 -30.52 -8.98
C ARG A 499 3.76 -30.53 -8.19
N ASP A 500 4.37 -29.37 -8.03
CA ASP A 500 5.64 -29.17 -7.32
C ASP A 500 5.41 -28.41 -6.00
N ASP A 501 5.66 -29.09 -4.90
CA ASP A 501 5.52 -28.54 -3.55
C ASP A 501 6.40 -27.30 -3.34
N SER A 502 7.63 -27.30 -3.88
CA SER A 502 8.54 -26.15 -3.74
C SER A 502 8.03 -24.91 -4.50
N SER A 503 7.37 -25.12 -5.64
CA SER A 503 6.73 -24.07 -6.43
C SER A 503 5.52 -23.49 -5.69
N LEU A 504 4.70 -24.34 -5.06
CA LEU A 504 3.61 -23.91 -4.19
C LEU A 504 4.13 -23.13 -2.98
N ASP A 505 5.17 -23.63 -2.29
CA ASP A 505 5.78 -22.93 -1.15
C ASP A 505 6.25 -21.52 -1.55
N ALA A 506 6.89 -21.38 -2.71
CA ALA A 506 7.34 -20.10 -3.23
C ALA A 506 6.17 -19.13 -3.52
N LEU A 507 5.05 -19.62 -4.07
CA LEU A 507 3.83 -18.83 -4.29
C LEU A 507 3.28 -18.26 -2.98
N PHE A 508 3.06 -19.13 -1.99
CA PHE A 508 2.47 -18.71 -0.71
C PHE A 508 3.42 -17.81 0.08
N ARG A 509 4.72 -18.12 0.09
CA ARG A 509 5.76 -17.26 0.65
C ARG A 509 5.72 -15.86 0.04
N LYS A 510 5.76 -15.76 -1.29
CA LYS A 510 5.73 -14.46 -1.99
C LYS A 510 4.45 -13.68 -1.66
N THR A 511 3.31 -14.35 -1.55
CA THR A 511 2.05 -13.73 -1.14
C THR A 511 2.14 -13.11 0.25
N VAL A 512 2.66 -13.87 1.22
CA VAL A 512 2.81 -13.40 2.61
C VAL A 512 3.81 -12.25 2.71
N LEU A 513 4.97 -12.36 2.08
CA LEU A 513 5.98 -11.30 2.10
C LEU A 513 5.50 -10.02 1.40
N GLU A 514 4.66 -10.15 0.35
CA GLU A 514 4.15 -8.99 -0.38
C GLU A 514 2.99 -8.28 0.33
N PHE A 515 2.01 -9.04 0.86
CA PHE A 515 0.76 -8.47 1.38
C PHE A 515 0.48 -8.76 2.86
N GLY A 516 1.32 -9.59 3.49
CA GLY A 516 1.23 -9.90 4.92
C GLY A 516 0.35 -11.09 5.29
N GLY A 517 -0.36 -11.73 4.35
CA GLY A 517 -1.24 -12.84 4.65
C GLY A 517 -2.15 -13.25 3.51
N LEU A 518 -3.23 -13.98 3.81
CA LEU A 518 -4.17 -14.51 2.82
C LEU A 518 -5.59 -14.54 3.39
N ASP A 519 -6.59 -14.09 2.62
CA ASP A 519 -8.01 -14.13 2.98
C ASP A 519 -8.82 -15.08 2.11
N CYS A 520 -8.38 -15.28 0.84
CA CYS A 520 -9.10 -16.18 -0.06
C CYS A 520 -8.13 -16.93 -1.00
N LEU A 521 -8.36 -18.22 -1.17
CA LEU A 521 -7.78 -19.03 -2.23
C LEU A 521 -8.89 -19.37 -3.24
N PHE A 522 -8.69 -18.97 -4.50
CA PHE A 522 -9.51 -19.42 -5.62
C PHE A 522 -8.70 -20.38 -6.52
N TYR A 523 -9.05 -21.66 -6.47
CA TYR A 523 -8.38 -22.70 -7.24
C TYR A 523 -9.15 -23.03 -8.52
N THR A 524 -8.57 -22.70 -9.67
CA THR A 524 -9.18 -22.95 -10.98
C THR A 524 -8.23 -23.64 -11.95
N ALA A 525 -7.01 -24.01 -11.51
CA ALA A 525 -6.08 -24.75 -12.35
C ALA A 525 -6.71 -26.08 -12.81
N GLY A 526 -6.57 -26.34 -14.09
CA GLY A 526 -7.16 -27.55 -14.68
C GLY A 526 -6.56 -27.88 -16.03
N LEU A 527 -6.73 -29.14 -16.40
CA LEU A 527 -6.32 -29.70 -17.69
C LEU A 527 -7.56 -30.03 -18.53
N PRO A 528 -7.43 -30.00 -19.87
CA PRO A 528 -8.50 -30.47 -20.75
C PRO A 528 -8.84 -31.94 -20.44
N PRO A 529 -10.15 -32.30 -20.51
CA PRO A 529 -10.55 -33.67 -20.28
C PRO A 529 -9.95 -34.61 -21.31
N ARG A 530 -9.40 -35.73 -20.83
CA ARG A 530 -9.01 -36.85 -21.69
C ARG A 530 -10.16 -37.83 -21.75
N PHE A 531 -10.67 -38.10 -22.95
CA PHE A 531 -11.72 -39.10 -23.20
C PHE A 531 -11.12 -40.32 -23.78
N ALA A 532 -11.36 -41.45 -23.12
CA ALA A 532 -11.00 -42.77 -23.58
C ALA A 532 -11.91 -43.83 -22.95
N PRO A 533 -12.27 -44.91 -23.65
CA PRO A 533 -13.00 -46.02 -23.05
C PRO A 533 -12.25 -46.54 -21.84
N LEU A 534 -12.97 -47.04 -20.84
CA LEU A 534 -12.39 -47.58 -19.61
C LEU A 534 -11.34 -48.67 -19.88
N THR A 535 -11.54 -49.44 -20.96
CA THR A 535 -10.62 -50.51 -21.38
C THR A 535 -9.35 -50.00 -22.09
N ALA A 536 -9.29 -48.69 -22.45
CA ALA A 536 -8.20 -48.14 -23.22
C ALA A 536 -7.54 -46.91 -22.54
N ILE A 537 -8.05 -46.46 -21.38
CA ILE A 537 -7.46 -45.33 -20.64
C ILE A 537 -6.08 -45.72 -20.10
N ARG A 538 -5.09 -44.86 -20.31
CA ARG A 538 -3.73 -45.10 -19.80
C ARG A 538 -3.59 -44.56 -18.39
N ARG A 539 -2.73 -45.23 -17.62
CA ARG A 539 -2.41 -44.85 -16.24
C ARG A 539 -1.88 -43.41 -16.16
N GLU A 540 -1.05 -43.01 -17.12
CA GLU A 540 -0.45 -41.66 -17.17
C GLU A 540 -1.50 -40.56 -17.33
N ASP A 541 -2.57 -40.81 -18.10
CA ASP A 541 -3.67 -39.85 -18.28
C ASP A 541 -4.49 -39.72 -16.97
N LEU A 542 -4.67 -40.81 -16.20
CA LEU A 542 -5.30 -40.77 -14.88
C LEU A 542 -4.44 -39.95 -13.88
N GLN A 543 -3.15 -40.29 -13.81
CA GLN A 543 -2.20 -39.65 -12.90
C GLN A 543 -2.14 -38.14 -13.16
N ARG A 544 -1.95 -37.74 -14.42
CA ARG A 544 -1.85 -36.30 -14.80
C ARG A 544 -3.10 -35.52 -14.41
N GLN A 545 -4.29 -36.07 -14.57
CA GLN A 545 -5.53 -35.40 -14.17
C GLN A 545 -5.63 -35.29 -12.63
N LEU A 546 -5.24 -36.35 -11.91
CA LEU A 546 -5.24 -36.33 -10.44
C LEU A 546 -4.20 -35.37 -9.87
N GLU A 547 -2.99 -35.32 -10.45
CA GLU A 547 -1.91 -34.45 -9.97
C GLU A 547 -2.34 -32.97 -9.98
N VAL A 548 -3.00 -32.52 -11.06
CA VAL A 548 -3.40 -31.11 -11.16
C VAL A 548 -4.73 -30.86 -10.45
N HIS A 549 -5.77 -31.66 -10.67
CA HIS A 549 -7.10 -31.37 -10.17
C HIS A 549 -7.28 -31.67 -8.69
N TYR A 550 -6.57 -32.69 -8.16
CA TYR A 550 -6.77 -33.17 -6.80
C TYR A 550 -5.54 -32.90 -5.91
N LEU A 551 -4.39 -33.49 -6.22
CA LEU A 551 -3.22 -33.42 -5.34
C LEU A 551 -2.72 -31.96 -5.20
N GLY A 552 -2.57 -31.26 -6.32
CA GLY A 552 -2.17 -29.83 -6.31
C GLY A 552 -3.19 -28.95 -5.59
N ALA A 553 -4.49 -29.21 -5.73
CA ALA A 553 -5.52 -28.49 -5.01
C ALA A 553 -5.44 -28.73 -3.50
N VAL A 554 -5.31 -29.98 -3.07
CA VAL A 554 -5.19 -30.33 -1.64
C VAL A 554 -3.94 -29.70 -1.03
N ALA A 555 -2.80 -29.77 -1.74
CA ALA A 555 -1.56 -29.13 -1.31
C ALA A 555 -1.69 -27.60 -1.18
N ALA A 556 -2.36 -26.93 -2.12
CA ALA A 556 -2.62 -25.50 -2.05
C ALA A 556 -3.60 -25.13 -0.91
N ILE A 557 -4.65 -25.92 -0.69
CA ILE A 557 -5.61 -25.74 0.40
C ILE A 557 -4.92 -25.82 1.76
N GLY A 558 -4.05 -26.80 1.97
CA GLY A 558 -3.30 -26.95 3.21
C GLY A 558 -2.44 -25.73 3.55
N ARG A 559 -1.73 -25.17 2.56
CA ARG A 559 -0.90 -23.97 2.71
C ARG A 559 -1.74 -22.74 3.01
N ALA A 560 -2.85 -22.57 2.28
CA ALA A 560 -3.79 -21.48 2.53
C ALA A 560 -4.35 -21.54 3.96
N ALA A 561 -4.79 -22.70 4.39
CA ALA A 561 -5.32 -22.93 5.73
C ALA A 561 -4.29 -22.60 6.83
N THR A 562 -3.03 -22.99 6.65
CA THR A 562 -1.94 -22.69 7.58
C THR A 562 -1.77 -21.18 7.77
N ILE A 563 -1.73 -20.40 6.68
CA ILE A 563 -1.62 -18.94 6.75
C ILE A 563 -2.86 -18.33 7.42
N MET A 564 -4.07 -18.76 7.05
CA MET A 564 -5.31 -18.26 7.61
C MET A 564 -5.44 -18.56 9.13
N ARG A 565 -4.95 -19.72 9.59
CA ARG A 565 -4.87 -20.06 11.02
C ARG A 565 -3.90 -19.16 11.78
N ARG A 566 -2.70 -18.94 11.25
CA ARG A 566 -1.73 -17.99 11.83
C ARG A 566 -2.31 -16.58 11.93
N GLN A 567 -3.09 -16.19 10.92
CA GLN A 567 -3.81 -14.91 10.90
C GLN A 567 -4.95 -14.85 11.94
N GLY A 568 -5.70 -15.94 12.14
CA GLY A 568 -6.74 -16.07 13.16
C GLY A 568 -8.01 -15.26 12.88
N ARG A 569 -8.33 -15.04 11.59
CA ARG A 569 -9.50 -14.27 11.15
C ARG A 569 -10.43 -15.06 10.21
N GLY A 570 -10.26 -16.37 10.18
CA GLY A 570 -10.94 -17.20 9.19
C GLY A 570 -10.45 -16.93 7.77
N GLY A 571 -11.29 -17.25 6.79
CA GLY A 571 -10.97 -17.08 5.38
C GLY A 571 -11.98 -17.78 4.46
N ALA A 572 -11.68 -17.78 3.16
CA ALA A 572 -12.48 -18.48 2.17
C ALA A 572 -11.60 -19.29 1.21
N ILE A 573 -11.99 -20.50 0.94
CA ILE A 573 -11.40 -21.36 -0.09
C ILE A 573 -12.51 -21.71 -1.08
N VAL A 574 -12.30 -21.37 -2.34
CA VAL A 574 -13.25 -21.64 -3.41
C VAL A 574 -12.52 -22.38 -4.52
N ALA A 575 -13.11 -23.45 -5.03
CA ALA A 575 -12.53 -24.17 -6.15
C ALA A 575 -13.54 -24.39 -7.29
N SER A 576 -13.06 -24.22 -8.53
CA SER A 576 -13.84 -24.59 -9.71
C SER A 576 -13.77 -26.08 -9.94
N VAL A 577 -14.89 -26.75 -9.75
CA VAL A 577 -15.09 -28.14 -10.08
C VAL A 577 -15.73 -28.27 -11.49
N SER A 578 -16.54 -29.26 -11.72
CA SER A 578 -17.27 -29.46 -12.97
C SER A 578 -18.51 -30.31 -12.68
N LYS A 579 -19.53 -30.23 -13.52
CA LYS A 579 -20.64 -31.19 -13.47
C LYS A 579 -20.16 -32.63 -13.53
N ALA A 580 -19.02 -32.90 -14.20
CA ALA A 580 -18.42 -34.22 -14.28
C ALA A 580 -18.06 -34.81 -12.91
N ALA A 581 -18.01 -33.99 -11.85
CA ALA A 581 -17.82 -34.48 -10.48
C ALA A 581 -19.05 -35.27 -9.95
N VAL A 582 -20.25 -35.01 -10.49
CA VAL A 582 -21.52 -35.61 -10.02
C VAL A 582 -22.29 -36.31 -11.12
N VAL A 583 -22.07 -35.96 -12.38
CA VAL A 583 -22.75 -36.54 -13.56
C VAL A 583 -21.79 -37.42 -14.33
N PRO A 584 -22.03 -38.75 -14.43
CA PRO A 584 -21.17 -39.65 -15.17
C PRO A 584 -21.22 -39.32 -16.69
N GLY A 585 -20.05 -39.21 -17.31
CA GLY A 585 -19.89 -39.04 -18.74
C GLY A 585 -19.22 -40.23 -19.38
N LYS A 586 -19.65 -40.64 -20.57
CA LYS A 586 -19.00 -41.70 -21.33
C LYS A 586 -17.54 -41.31 -21.62
N ASP A 587 -16.64 -42.24 -21.45
CA ASP A 587 -15.20 -42.12 -21.76
C ASP A 587 -14.45 -41.07 -20.88
N ALA A 588 -15.07 -40.55 -19.82
CA ALA A 588 -14.57 -39.41 -19.03
C ALA A 588 -13.94 -39.80 -17.69
N VAL A 589 -13.59 -41.09 -17.47
CA VAL A 589 -13.18 -41.63 -16.15
C VAL A 589 -12.03 -40.83 -15.50
N ALA A 590 -11.03 -40.41 -16.27
CA ALA A 590 -9.87 -39.70 -15.74
C ALA A 590 -10.28 -38.30 -15.22
N TYR A 591 -11.01 -37.53 -16.02
CA TYR A 591 -11.46 -36.20 -15.66
C TYR A 591 -12.54 -36.22 -14.58
N ALA A 592 -13.59 -37.03 -14.78
CA ALA A 592 -14.70 -37.12 -13.82
C ALA A 592 -14.22 -37.61 -12.45
N GLY A 593 -13.37 -38.67 -12.44
CA GLY A 593 -12.78 -39.18 -11.20
C GLY A 593 -11.94 -38.14 -10.46
N SER A 594 -11.10 -37.37 -11.16
CA SER A 594 -10.30 -36.32 -10.53
C SER A 594 -11.14 -35.16 -9.98
N LYS A 595 -12.21 -34.73 -10.68
CA LYS A 595 -13.12 -33.67 -10.22
C LYS A 595 -14.05 -34.14 -9.08
N ALA A 596 -14.43 -35.42 -9.06
CA ALA A 596 -15.16 -36.00 -7.94
C ALA A 596 -14.29 -36.09 -6.67
N ALA A 597 -13.00 -36.46 -6.83
CA ALA A 597 -12.02 -36.48 -5.74
C ALA A 597 -11.83 -35.04 -5.18
N LEU A 598 -11.68 -34.03 -6.03
CA LEU A 598 -11.58 -32.63 -5.61
C LEU A 598 -12.84 -32.20 -4.83
N LEU A 599 -14.05 -32.47 -5.34
CA LEU A 599 -15.29 -32.10 -4.67
C LEU A 599 -15.37 -32.70 -3.26
N GLN A 600 -15.01 -33.98 -3.12
CA GLN A 600 -15.02 -34.63 -1.82
C GLN A 600 -13.95 -34.06 -0.88
N ALA A 601 -12.74 -33.74 -1.39
CA ALA A 601 -11.70 -33.08 -0.59
C ALA A 601 -12.16 -31.71 -0.07
N LEU A 602 -12.86 -30.93 -0.88
CA LEU A 602 -13.42 -29.63 -0.45
C LEU A 602 -14.45 -29.79 0.69
N ARG A 603 -15.28 -30.85 0.64
CA ARG A 603 -16.23 -31.15 1.73
C ARG A 603 -15.51 -31.58 3.01
N VAL A 604 -14.46 -32.38 2.91
CA VAL A 604 -13.62 -32.74 4.07
C VAL A 604 -12.95 -31.49 4.64
N ALA A 605 -12.35 -30.66 3.79
CA ALA A 605 -11.72 -29.41 4.21
C ALA A 605 -12.74 -28.47 4.88
N ALA A 606 -13.99 -28.41 4.43
CA ALA A 606 -15.04 -27.62 5.09
C ALA A 606 -15.32 -28.10 6.53
N VAL A 607 -15.28 -29.40 6.78
CA VAL A 607 -15.46 -29.98 8.13
C VAL A 607 -14.24 -29.67 9.01
N GLU A 608 -13.03 -29.85 8.48
CA GLU A 608 -11.79 -29.68 9.26
C GLU A 608 -11.47 -28.20 9.57
N LEU A 609 -11.78 -27.30 8.65
CA LEU A 609 -11.39 -25.89 8.73
C LEU A 609 -12.50 -24.96 9.24
N GLY A 610 -13.74 -25.46 9.32
CA GLY A 610 -14.88 -24.72 9.84
C GLY A 610 -14.68 -24.18 11.26
N PRO A 611 -14.12 -24.92 12.22
CA PRO A 611 -13.81 -24.42 13.56
C PRO A 611 -12.85 -23.20 13.57
N ASP A 612 -12.00 -23.07 12.56
CA ASP A 612 -11.09 -21.94 12.39
C ASP A 612 -11.76 -20.73 11.67
N GLY A 613 -13.06 -20.83 11.36
CA GLY A 613 -13.79 -19.81 10.59
C GLY A 613 -13.42 -19.77 9.10
N ILE A 614 -12.76 -20.80 8.58
CA ILE A 614 -12.38 -20.91 7.17
C ILE A 614 -13.49 -21.66 6.43
N ARG A 615 -14.10 -20.98 5.45
CA ARG A 615 -15.19 -21.53 4.64
C ARG A 615 -14.62 -22.16 3.37
N VAL A 616 -15.14 -23.33 2.98
CA VAL A 616 -14.67 -24.04 1.78
C VAL A 616 -15.89 -24.37 0.91
N ASN A 617 -15.89 -23.88 -0.34
CA ASN A 617 -17.02 -24.09 -1.25
C ASN A 617 -16.54 -24.46 -2.66
N ALA A 618 -17.38 -25.18 -3.40
CA ALA A 618 -17.17 -25.59 -4.78
C ALA A 618 -18.08 -24.84 -5.72
N ILE A 619 -17.57 -24.40 -6.87
CA ILE A 619 -18.37 -23.88 -7.99
C ILE A 619 -18.40 -24.96 -9.09
N ASN A 620 -19.57 -25.44 -9.41
CA ASN A 620 -19.81 -26.25 -10.60
C ASN A 620 -19.96 -25.34 -11.80
N ALA A 621 -18.95 -25.32 -12.66
CA ALA A 621 -18.96 -24.58 -13.91
C ALA A 621 -19.11 -25.54 -15.11
N ASP A 622 -20.07 -25.28 -15.99
CA ASP A 622 -20.21 -25.97 -17.26
C ASP A 622 -20.50 -25.02 -18.40
N GLN A 623 -20.04 -25.35 -19.60
CA GLN A 623 -20.23 -24.55 -20.83
C GLN A 623 -19.67 -23.13 -20.75
N ILE A 624 -18.60 -22.93 -19.98
CA ILE A 624 -17.98 -21.62 -19.82
C ILE A 624 -17.13 -21.28 -21.04
N GLU A 625 -17.33 -20.10 -21.61
CA GLU A 625 -16.61 -19.59 -22.79
C GLU A 625 -15.15 -19.28 -22.45
N THR A 626 -14.31 -20.31 -22.50
CA THR A 626 -12.87 -20.22 -22.24
C THR A 626 -12.09 -20.78 -23.43
N PRO A 627 -10.82 -20.38 -23.65
CA PRO A 627 -9.98 -20.97 -24.68
C PRO A 627 -9.93 -22.51 -24.60
N LEU A 628 -9.85 -23.06 -23.39
CA LEU A 628 -9.87 -24.50 -23.14
C LEU A 628 -11.18 -25.16 -23.61
N PHE A 629 -12.32 -24.58 -23.28
CA PHE A 629 -13.63 -25.12 -23.66
C PHE A 629 -13.87 -24.98 -25.18
N LEU A 630 -13.50 -23.90 -25.79
CA LEU A 630 -13.61 -23.69 -27.23
C LEU A 630 -12.73 -24.67 -28.03
N GLN A 631 -11.54 -24.97 -27.55
CA GLN A 631 -10.71 -26.03 -28.14
C GLN A 631 -11.43 -27.37 -28.05
N PHE A 632 -11.96 -27.72 -26.88
CA PHE A 632 -12.74 -28.95 -26.69
C PHE A 632 -13.95 -29.03 -27.61
N VAL A 633 -14.69 -27.91 -27.82
CA VAL A 633 -15.80 -27.84 -28.73
C VAL A 633 -15.35 -28.17 -30.17
N ARG A 634 -14.22 -27.60 -30.64
CA ARG A 634 -13.65 -27.85 -31.99
C ARG A 634 -13.27 -29.32 -32.15
N GLU A 635 -12.57 -29.89 -31.22
CA GLU A 635 -12.16 -31.31 -31.24
C GLU A 635 -13.38 -32.24 -31.27
N ARG A 636 -14.41 -31.93 -30.54
CA ARG A 636 -15.63 -32.73 -30.47
C ARG A 636 -16.48 -32.59 -31.72
N ALA A 637 -16.56 -31.41 -32.33
CA ALA A 637 -17.24 -31.17 -33.60
C ALA A 637 -16.56 -31.97 -34.72
N ALA A 638 -15.22 -31.89 -34.79
CA ALA A 638 -14.45 -32.67 -35.78
C ALA A 638 -14.63 -34.17 -35.61
N GLY A 639 -14.57 -34.70 -34.40
CA GLY A 639 -14.79 -36.12 -34.11
C GLY A 639 -16.18 -36.64 -34.41
N ARG A 640 -17.18 -35.74 -34.49
CA ARG A 640 -18.57 -36.07 -34.85
C ARG A 640 -18.92 -35.78 -36.31
N GLY A 641 -18.00 -35.15 -37.08
CA GLY A 641 -18.24 -34.73 -38.44
C GLY A 641 -19.32 -33.63 -38.58
N VAL A 642 -19.48 -32.78 -37.56
CA VAL A 642 -20.43 -31.66 -37.53
C VAL A 642 -19.70 -30.31 -37.48
N THR A 643 -20.39 -29.24 -37.77
CA THR A 643 -19.84 -27.88 -37.65
C THR A 643 -19.71 -27.46 -36.17
N ILE A 644 -18.87 -26.47 -35.87
CA ILE A 644 -18.73 -25.89 -34.55
C ILE A 644 -20.07 -25.34 -34.09
N GLU A 645 -20.83 -24.68 -34.98
CA GLU A 645 -22.11 -24.09 -34.62
C GLU A 645 -23.16 -25.16 -34.28
N GLU A 646 -23.22 -26.28 -35.01
CA GLU A 646 -24.11 -27.40 -34.69
C GLU A 646 -23.73 -28.02 -33.32
N GLN A 647 -22.42 -28.08 -33.02
CA GLN A 647 -21.96 -28.56 -31.71
C GLN A 647 -22.35 -27.59 -30.60
N LEU A 648 -22.24 -26.27 -30.82
CA LEU A 648 -22.65 -25.22 -29.85
C LEU A 648 -24.18 -25.25 -29.62
N GLU A 649 -24.95 -25.45 -30.67
CA GLU A 649 -26.40 -25.57 -30.56
C GLU A 649 -26.82 -26.79 -29.73
N THR A 650 -26.05 -27.88 -29.76
CA THR A 650 -26.25 -29.03 -28.89
C THR A 650 -26.07 -28.63 -27.41
N TYR A 651 -25.16 -27.71 -27.09
CA TYR A 651 -24.97 -27.21 -25.72
C TYR A 651 -26.10 -26.25 -25.29
N ARG A 652 -26.55 -25.36 -26.18
CA ARG A 652 -27.69 -24.45 -25.93
C ARG A 652 -28.94 -25.21 -25.51
N LYS A 653 -29.23 -26.34 -26.15
CA LYS A 653 -30.41 -27.17 -25.87
C LYS A 653 -30.33 -27.95 -24.54
N ARG A 654 -29.16 -27.98 -23.87
CA ARG A 654 -28.99 -28.81 -22.67
C ARG A 654 -29.35 -28.10 -21.39
N ASN A 655 -29.26 -26.78 -21.31
CA ASN A 655 -29.58 -26.04 -20.10
C ASN A 655 -30.98 -25.43 -20.14
N LEU A 656 -31.61 -25.29 -18.98
CA LEU A 656 -32.99 -24.82 -18.87
C LEU A 656 -33.18 -23.36 -19.28
N MET A 657 -32.16 -22.55 -19.14
CA MET A 657 -32.21 -21.12 -19.50
C MET A 657 -32.04 -20.90 -21.01
N GLY A 658 -31.71 -21.94 -21.77
CA GLY A 658 -31.47 -21.84 -23.22
C GLY A 658 -30.31 -20.93 -23.61
N VAL A 659 -29.40 -20.64 -22.67
CA VAL A 659 -28.21 -19.82 -22.93
C VAL A 659 -27.16 -20.65 -23.69
N GLY A 660 -26.40 -19.98 -24.55
CA GLY A 660 -25.30 -20.60 -25.28
C GLY A 660 -24.11 -20.90 -24.36
N LEU A 661 -22.95 -20.29 -24.67
CA LEU A 661 -21.82 -20.30 -23.77
C LEU A 661 -22.03 -19.28 -22.64
N ILE A 662 -21.59 -19.64 -21.44
CA ILE A 662 -21.65 -18.78 -20.26
C ILE A 662 -20.34 -18.02 -20.15
N PRO A 663 -20.34 -16.69 -19.98
CA PRO A 663 -19.12 -15.92 -19.85
C PRO A 663 -18.36 -16.29 -18.56
N PRO A 664 -17.02 -16.33 -18.58
CA PRO A 664 -16.21 -16.67 -17.39
C PRO A 664 -16.43 -15.74 -16.22
N GLU A 665 -16.87 -14.49 -16.46
CA GLU A 665 -17.23 -13.52 -15.46
C GLU A 665 -18.37 -14.02 -14.53
N ALA A 666 -19.28 -14.84 -15.02
CA ALA A 666 -20.37 -15.39 -14.19
C ALA A 666 -19.82 -16.31 -13.09
N VAL A 667 -18.78 -17.10 -13.41
CA VAL A 667 -18.10 -17.94 -12.40
C VAL A 667 -17.27 -17.08 -11.45
N ALA A 668 -16.63 -16.05 -11.99
CA ALA A 668 -15.84 -15.10 -11.21
C ALA A 668 -16.71 -14.32 -10.20
N ASP A 669 -17.88 -13.86 -10.61
CA ASP A 669 -18.84 -13.17 -9.74
C ASP A 669 -19.31 -14.08 -8.59
N MET A 670 -19.60 -15.37 -8.88
CA MET A 670 -19.91 -16.36 -7.85
C MET A 670 -18.74 -16.58 -6.89
N ALA A 671 -17.49 -16.63 -7.39
CA ALA A 671 -16.31 -16.78 -6.54
C ALA A 671 -16.14 -15.60 -5.59
N VAL A 672 -16.33 -14.35 -6.07
CA VAL A 672 -16.31 -13.14 -5.24
C VAL A 672 -17.39 -13.17 -4.17
N LEU A 673 -18.62 -13.56 -4.50
CA LEU A 673 -19.72 -13.68 -3.53
C LEU A 673 -19.38 -14.71 -2.45
N LEU A 674 -18.92 -15.90 -2.83
CA LEU A 674 -18.54 -16.96 -1.88
C LEU A 674 -17.37 -16.55 -0.97
N ALA A 675 -16.44 -15.75 -1.48
CA ALA A 675 -15.36 -15.20 -0.69
C ALA A 675 -15.81 -14.11 0.29
N SER A 676 -16.90 -13.40 -0.01
CA SER A 676 -17.37 -12.24 0.76
C SER A 676 -18.13 -12.60 2.04
N GLU A 677 -18.29 -11.60 2.90
CA GLU A 677 -19.12 -11.70 4.13
C GLU A 677 -20.63 -11.91 3.84
N LYS A 678 -21.06 -11.71 2.58
CA LYS A 678 -22.45 -12.01 2.18
C LYS A 678 -22.76 -13.51 2.32
N PHE A 679 -21.75 -14.35 2.17
CA PHE A 679 -21.85 -15.82 2.30
C PHE A 679 -21.13 -16.36 3.54
N ARG A 680 -21.00 -15.56 4.61
CA ARG A 680 -20.27 -15.94 5.84
C ARG A 680 -20.78 -17.21 6.54
N PHE A 681 -22.00 -17.64 6.27
CA PHE A 681 -22.59 -18.85 6.84
C PHE A 681 -22.68 -20.02 5.86
N THR A 682 -21.96 -19.94 4.71
CA THR A 682 -21.97 -20.98 3.68
C THR A 682 -20.62 -21.65 3.60
N THR A 683 -20.55 -22.95 3.93
CA THR A 683 -19.38 -23.82 3.78
C THR A 683 -19.81 -25.23 3.38
N GLY A 684 -18.96 -26.00 2.69
CA GLY A 684 -19.28 -27.32 2.16
C GLY A 684 -20.23 -27.30 0.96
N GLY A 685 -20.55 -26.11 0.45
CA GLY A 685 -21.50 -25.90 -0.63
C GLY A 685 -20.98 -26.32 -2.00
N TYR A 686 -21.92 -26.75 -2.86
CA TYR A 686 -21.70 -27.02 -4.28
C TYR A 686 -22.69 -26.16 -5.06
N LEU A 687 -22.21 -25.05 -5.64
CA LEU A 687 -23.04 -24.06 -6.30
C LEU A 687 -22.84 -24.14 -7.82
N THR A 688 -23.94 -24.12 -8.58
CA THR A 688 -23.90 -24.30 -10.04
C THR A 688 -23.91 -22.97 -10.78
N VAL A 689 -23.05 -22.86 -11.80
CA VAL A 689 -23.02 -21.80 -12.83
C VAL A 689 -23.02 -22.51 -14.18
N ASP A 690 -24.18 -22.99 -14.63
CA ASP A 690 -24.33 -23.92 -15.77
C ASP A 690 -25.62 -23.69 -16.59
N GLY A 691 -26.34 -22.61 -16.34
CA GLY A 691 -27.61 -22.30 -17.00
C GLY A 691 -28.76 -23.23 -16.63
N GLY A 692 -28.58 -24.03 -15.55
CA GLY A 692 -29.56 -25.02 -15.09
C GLY A 692 -29.47 -26.33 -15.88
N LEU A 693 -28.51 -27.17 -15.53
CA LEU A 693 -28.41 -28.55 -16.05
C LEU A 693 -29.15 -29.50 -15.09
N PRO A 694 -30.34 -30.05 -15.44
CA PRO A 694 -31.14 -30.87 -14.53
C PRO A 694 -30.41 -32.09 -13.98
N GLU A 695 -29.55 -32.72 -14.78
CA GLU A 695 -28.75 -33.84 -14.37
C GLU A 695 -27.68 -33.52 -13.32
N ALA A 696 -27.32 -32.24 -13.15
CA ALA A 696 -26.32 -31.76 -12.19
C ALA A 696 -26.94 -31.14 -10.92
N PHE A 697 -28.27 -31.17 -10.78
CA PHE A 697 -28.93 -30.66 -9.57
C PHE A 697 -28.49 -31.48 -8.34
N PRO A 698 -28.27 -30.80 -7.19
CA PRO A 698 -27.95 -31.49 -5.93
C PRO A 698 -29.07 -32.49 -5.59
N ARG A 699 -28.71 -33.72 -5.21
CA ARG A 699 -29.63 -34.74 -4.74
C ARG A 699 -29.33 -35.11 -3.29
#